data_d77a3ebef5dbf851c865a8c965fc0da8
#
_entry.id   d77a3ebef5dbf851c865a8c965fc0da8
#
_cell.length_a   1.000
_cell.length_b   1.000
_cell.length_c   1.000
_cell.angle_alpha   90.00
_cell.angle_beta   90.00
_cell.angle_gamma   90.00
#
_symmetry.space_group_name_H-M   'P 1'
#
loop_
_entity.id
_entity.type
_entity.pdbx_description
1 polymer ?
#
loop_
_entity_poly.entity_id
_entity_poly.type
_entity_poly.pdbx_seq_one_letter_code
_entity_poly.pdbx_strand_id
1 'polypeptide(L)'
;MDNVNKLTAIAIAVAATIPVMANADVLISEYVEGSANNKAIELYNSGDSQVDLNGYKLVRYKDGATDASDMLVLDGQSMAAKGIKVILHPNAEISLPAGVDSLKGNLYFNGGDAVALMKDGVVVDIVGAVPTPADWGLNITLARSKSALTASTQFNAADWQPMGTDNFKGLGSLDEAAAPEVTAFSCDGASLTPIYEVQGSGDRSPLVPESKFESDSEYTLKGVVSARGDSLFKGFYLQDPKGDNSPFTSDGIFVFLGEAAPETVQPGVEVCVQGKVKEYYGLTQLDIKADKKFAVGEFTQLPVATPFYVADGETLQQALERFEGMKVVLDAGSDLKVSRNFSFDYDARRNNLMLSHKAPLLKPTQVHLPLSPEAMALEQANRANQLFVESDFKAKDGELPWMPDFNPETGYLRVGDQLTGLEGVIGYSYNQYRLVATNNITPGDILRGDDRSQAPAIAEKGDIRVASFNVLNFFNDAVGGDANPTGDNRGALSEEEMLLQRTKIVNAITAMNADIVGLMEIANNGFGEKSAIRNLVDALNELQADEDIYAFVEIADTDKKDGKYLGGDAITVGMLYRPARVTPAAEAFVIATPEQHAAEAVASREVDGKQETSPAFDKYQRYSLGQKFNIADQSLTLVVNHLKSKGSGCLEDWLNFDENRDPQDLQGKCNAFRVSAAKVLGEALQKIDGDLLVIGDLNAYGLEDPVRVLTDYDAAQSERVLRTASWTTLNGKVYEHQGTEISKGYGLINLNTLAHGVDTFSYSYNGELGNLDHALANASLAERLVAIEDWHINSVESNMFEYGKKYTGELPKSDNAFSASDHDPVIVALSYPAKVEPSKHDGGALGYLSLLFLAALGLRRRG
;
A
#
# COMPACT_ATOMS: atom_id res chain seq x y z
N MET A 1 17.25 -44.73 28.07
CA MET A 1 16.68 -44.79 29.42
C MET A 1 15.58 -43.80 29.45
N ASP A 2 14.47 -44.23 28.95
CA ASP A 2 13.20 -44.47 29.66
C ASP A 2 12.48 -43.23 30.17
N ASN A 3 11.43 -42.79 29.51
CA ASN A 3 10.11 -42.95 30.05
C ASN A 3 9.00 -42.59 29.02
N VAL A 4 8.41 -43.70 28.54
CA VAL A 4 7.09 -43.73 27.92
C VAL A 4 6.07 -43.77 29.04
N ASN A 5 5.07 -42.90 29.08
CA ASN A 5 3.88 -43.15 29.88
C ASN A 5 2.64 -42.58 29.17
N LYS A 6 1.93 -43.49 28.56
CA LYS A 6 0.51 -43.86 28.72
C LYS A 6 -0.45 -42.75 29.14
N LEU A 7 -1.26 -42.32 28.21
CA LEU A 7 -2.59 -41.75 28.44
C LEU A 7 -3.65 -42.77 28.03
N THR A 8 -4.29 -43.33 29.02
CA THR A 8 -5.39 -44.29 28.92
C THR A 8 -6.66 -43.52 28.53
N ALA A 9 -7.22 -43.81 27.37
CA ALA A 9 -8.53 -43.33 26.96
C ALA A 9 -9.60 -44.07 27.74
N ILE A 10 -10.39 -43.36 28.54
CA ILE A 10 -11.64 -43.86 29.10
C ILE A 10 -12.71 -43.64 28.05
N ALA A 11 -13.11 -44.72 27.38
CA ALA A 11 -14.30 -44.75 26.53
C ALA A 11 -15.54 -44.89 27.43
N ILE A 12 -16.29 -43.81 27.59
CA ILE A 12 -17.63 -43.84 28.14
C ILE A 12 -18.55 -44.18 26.97
N ALA A 13 -18.98 -45.42 26.88
CA ALA A 13 -20.04 -45.87 25.98
C ALA A 13 -21.38 -45.32 26.52
N VAL A 14 -21.86 -44.22 25.97
CA VAL A 14 -23.27 -43.84 26.08
C VAL A 14 -23.97 -44.66 24.99
N ALA A 15 -24.69 -45.67 25.40
CA ALA A 15 -25.61 -46.40 24.55
C ALA A 15 -26.78 -45.45 24.23
N ALA A 16 -26.65 -44.65 23.17
CA ALA A 16 -27.78 -44.02 22.55
C ALA A 16 -28.57 -45.09 21.81
N THR A 17 -29.78 -45.37 22.21
CA THR A 17 -30.74 -46.11 21.44
C THR A 17 -30.94 -45.35 20.11
N ILE A 18 -30.28 -45.86 19.06
CA ILE A 18 -30.52 -45.37 17.69
C ILE A 18 -31.95 -45.82 17.36
N PRO A 19 -32.92 -44.91 17.08
CA PRO A 19 -34.14 -45.35 16.48
C PRO A 19 -33.78 -45.94 15.11
N VAL A 20 -34.24 -47.15 14.85
CA VAL A 20 -34.23 -47.76 13.52
C VAL A 20 -34.98 -46.78 12.62
N MET A 21 -34.26 -45.93 11.88
CA MET A 21 -34.82 -45.06 10.90
C MET A 21 -35.46 -45.94 9.83
N ALA A 22 -36.74 -45.84 9.64
CA ALA A 22 -37.38 -46.36 8.42
C ALA A 22 -36.63 -45.71 7.25
N ASN A 23 -36.09 -46.52 6.32
CA ASN A 23 -35.48 -45.98 5.09
C ASN A 23 -36.47 -44.96 4.48
N ALA A 24 -36.03 -43.71 4.35
CA ALA A 24 -36.81 -42.71 3.67
C ALA A 24 -36.86 -43.11 2.19
N ASP A 25 -38.06 -43.27 1.63
CA ASP A 25 -38.22 -43.65 0.22
C ASP A 25 -37.87 -42.50 -0.73
N VAL A 26 -37.84 -41.23 -0.23
CA VAL A 26 -37.53 -40.04 -1.04
C VAL A 26 -36.13 -39.50 -0.76
N LEU A 27 -35.39 -39.28 -1.83
CA LEU A 27 -34.02 -38.77 -1.81
C LEU A 27 -33.78 -37.70 -2.86
N ILE A 28 -32.69 -36.93 -2.75
CA ILE A 28 -32.20 -36.00 -3.76
C ILE A 28 -31.42 -36.83 -4.80
N SER A 29 -31.90 -36.83 -6.06
CA SER A 29 -31.22 -37.54 -7.16
C SER A 29 -30.39 -36.65 -8.06
N GLU A 30 -30.70 -35.35 -8.14
CA GLU A 30 -29.90 -34.41 -8.89
C GLU A 30 -29.86 -33.03 -8.21
N TYR A 31 -28.70 -32.37 -8.20
CA TYR A 31 -28.47 -31.04 -7.69
C TYR A 31 -27.90 -30.19 -8.82
N VAL A 32 -28.51 -29.05 -9.12
CA VAL A 32 -28.07 -28.11 -10.16
C VAL A 32 -27.84 -26.76 -9.53
N GLU A 33 -26.58 -26.36 -9.49
CA GLU A 33 -26.11 -24.99 -9.24
C GLU A 33 -25.51 -24.47 -10.56
N GLY A 34 -26.37 -24.04 -11.48
CA GLY A 34 -26.02 -23.48 -12.78
C GLY A 34 -25.83 -21.97 -12.72
N SER A 35 -25.59 -21.39 -13.90
CA SER A 35 -25.41 -19.96 -14.08
C SER A 35 -26.66 -19.17 -13.64
N ALA A 36 -26.46 -18.00 -13.01
CA ALA A 36 -27.53 -17.08 -12.60
C ALA A 36 -28.64 -17.75 -11.76
N ASN A 37 -29.87 -17.82 -12.32
CA ASN A 37 -31.04 -18.43 -11.68
C ASN A 37 -31.27 -19.90 -12.08
N ASN A 38 -30.35 -20.52 -12.80
CA ASN A 38 -30.45 -21.92 -13.23
C ASN A 38 -30.20 -22.88 -12.07
N LYS A 39 -31.14 -22.95 -11.12
CA LYS A 39 -31.06 -23.81 -9.96
C LYS A 39 -32.20 -24.81 -9.96
N ALA A 40 -31.86 -26.08 -9.72
CA ALA A 40 -32.82 -27.17 -9.61
C ALA A 40 -32.40 -28.17 -8.53
N ILE A 41 -33.39 -28.81 -7.93
CA ILE A 41 -33.26 -30.02 -7.10
C ILE A 41 -34.21 -31.08 -7.64
N GLU A 42 -33.71 -32.25 -7.97
CA GLU A 42 -34.52 -33.39 -8.34
C GLU A 42 -34.67 -34.33 -7.16
N LEU A 43 -35.89 -34.73 -6.90
CA LEU A 43 -36.27 -35.75 -5.91
C LEU A 43 -36.67 -37.03 -6.61
N TYR A 44 -36.26 -38.16 -6.05
CA TYR A 44 -36.62 -39.50 -6.49
C TYR A 44 -37.32 -40.29 -5.37
N ASN A 45 -38.46 -40.88 -5.66
CA ASN A 45 -39.08 -41.84 -4.79
C ASN A 45 -38.56 -43.26 -5.11
N SER A 46 -37.70 -43.80 -4.29
CA SER A 46 -37.09 -45.11 -4.47
C SER A 46 -38.04 -46.26 -4.05
N GLY A 47 -39.17 -45.97 -3.41
CA GLY A 47 -40.14 -46.92 -2.94
C GLY A 47 -41.07 -47.47 -4.03
N ASP A 48 -41.74 -48.58 -3.75
CA ASP A 48 -42.67 -49.24 -4.66
C ASP A 48 -44.12 -48.75 -4.49
N SER A 49 -44.33 -47.71 -3.71
CA SER A 49 -45.65 -47.06 -3.48
C SER A 49 -45.58 -45.55 -3.64
N GLN A 50 -46.71 -44.94 -3.88
CA GLN A 50 -46.83 -43.47 -3.86
C GLN A 50 -46.49 -42.96 -2.47
N VAL A 51 -45.71 -41.84 -2.42
CA VAL A 51 -45.37 -41.13 -1.19
C VAL A 51 -46.05 -39.79 -1.15
N ASP A 52 -46.73 -39.46 -0.03
CA ASP A 52 -47.20 -38.14 0.30
C ASP A 52 -46.04 -37.33 0.89
N LEU A 53 -45.79 -36.11 0.38
CA LEU A 53 -44.71 -35.25 0.80
C LEU A 53 -45.08 -34.31 1.97
N ASN A 54 -46.22 -34.52 2.64
CA ASN A 54 -46.54 -33.77 3.85
C ASN A 54 -45.46 -34.00 4.93
N GLY A 55 -45.01 -32.89 5.54
CA GLY A 55 -43.90 -32.89 6.49
C GLY A 55 -42.51 -32.89 5.85
N TYR A 56 -42.43 -33.00 4.51
CA TYR A 56 -41.17 -32.85 3.81
C TYR A 56 -40.88 -31.38 3.49
N LYS A 57 -39.60 -30.99 3.60
CA LYS A 57 -39.12 -29.67 3.17
C LYS A 57 -37.65 -29.73 2.70
N LEU A 58 -37.29 -28.85 1.78
CA LEU A 58 -35.93 -28.58 1.44
C LEU A 58 -35.40 -27.47 2.34
N VAL A 59 -34.19 -27.66 2.85
CA VAL A 59 -33.48 -26.72 3.69
C VAL A 59 -32.06 -26.50 3.13
N ARG A 60 -31.46 -25.36 3.49
CA ARG A 60 -30.03 -25.13 3.20
C ARG A 60 -29.24 -24.86 4.47
N TYR A 61 -27.99 -25.22 4.45
CA TYR A 61 -26.95 -24.83 5.39
C TYR A 61 -26.07 -23.80 4.73
N LYS A 62 -26.22 -22.54 5.12
CA LYS A 62 -25.64 -21.41 4.42
C LYS A 62 -24.15 -21.24 4.75
N ASP A 63 -23.27 -21.17 3.72
CA ASP A 63 -21.86 -20.76 3.84
C ASP A 63 -21.13 -21.42 5.04
N GLY A 64 -21.24 -22.75 5.19
CA GLY A 64 -20.60 -23.51 6.28
C GLY A 64 -21.35 -23.45 7.63
N ALA A 65 -22.53 -22.85 7.72
CA ALA A 65 -23.35 -22.87 8.93
C ALA A 65 -23.77 -24.30 9.30
N THR A 66 -23.92 -24.54 10.59
CA THR A 66 -24.45 -25.80 11.12
C THR A 66 -25.96 -25.79 11.34
N ASP A 67 -26.58 -24.64 11.30
CA ASP A 67 -28.04 -24.44 11.44
C ASP A 67 -28.69 -24.33 10.07
N ALA A 68 -29.73 -25.14 9.86
CA ALA A 68 -30.48 -25.15 8.61
C ALA A 68 -31.49 -24.00 8.54
N SER A 69 -31.69 -23.44 7.35
CA SER A 69 -32.79 -22.51 7.03
C SER A 69 -33.73 -23.12 6.01
N ASP A 70 -35.03 -22.91 6.20
CA ASP A 70 -36.10 -23.45 5.30
C ASP A 70 -35.99 -22.76 3.93
N MET A 71 -36.00 -23.56 2.85
CA MET A 71 -36.10 -23.06 1.47
C MET A 71 -37.50 -23.31 0.90
N LEU A 72 -38.04 -24.54 0.99
CA LEU A 72 -39.29 -24.91 0.38
C LEU A 72 -40.00 -25.99 1.19
N VAL A 73 -41.27 -25.79 1.56
CA VAL A 73 -42.16 -26.80 2.16
C VAL A 73 -42.88 -27.54 1.04
N LEU A 74 -42.96 -28.85 1.14
CA LEU A 74 -43.52 -29.74 0.12
C LEU A 74 -44.92 -30.27 0.47
N ASP A 75 -45.57 -29.72 1.49
CA ASP A 75 -46.91 -30.13 1.90
C ASP A 75 -47.93 -30.05 0.74
N GLY A 76 -48.80 -31.04 0.65
CA GLY A 76 -49.82 -31.14 -0.43
C GLY A 76 -49.25 -31.68 -1.75
N GLN A 77 -47.96 -32.00 -1.80
CA GLN A 77 -47.34 -32.67 -2.95
C GLN A 77 -47.33 -34.19 -2.72
N SER A 78 -47.21 -34.93 -3.82
CA SER A 78 -46.99 -36.38 -3.75
C SER A 78 -46.04 -36.82 -4.88
N MET A 79 -45.47 -38.01 -4.74
CA MET A 79 -44.65 -38.66 -5.77
C MET A 79 -45.14 -40.09 -6.01
N ALA A 80 -45.29 -40.46 -7.25
CA ALA A 80 -45.63 -41.84 -7.62
C ALA A 80 -44.52 -42.83 -7.19
N ALA A 81 -44.82 -44.12 -7.12
CA ALA A 81 -43.79 -45.17 -6.96
C ALA A 81 -42.75 -45.03 -8.08
N LYS A 82 -41.46 -45.07 -7.72
CA LYS A 82 -40.33 -44.84 -8.66
C LYS A 82 -40.43 -43.52 -9.45
N GLY A 83 -41.21 -42.56 -8.95
CA GLY A 83 -41.42 -41.27 -9.60
C GLY A 83 -40.33 -40.27 -9.29
N ILE A 84 -40.20 -39.35 -10.22
CA ILE A 84 -39.25 -38.17 -10.13
C ILE A 84 -40.07 -36.90 -9.98
N LYS A 85 -39.60 -35.96 -9.19
CA LYS A 85 -40.14 -34.60 -9.09
C LYS A 85 -39.01 -33.59 -9.18
N VAL A 86 -39.06 -32.72 -10.18
CA VAL A 86 -38.04 -31.65 -10.38
C VAL A 86 -38.53 -30.33 -9.78
N ILE A 87 -37.76 -29.75 -8.92
CA ILE A 87 -38.02 -28.45 -8.32
C ILE A 87 -37.11 -27.43 -8.99
N LEU A 88 -37.65 -26.38 -9.59
CA LEU A 88 -36.96 -25.36 -10.32
C LEU A 88 -37.03 -24.01 -9.61
N HIS A 89 -35.99 -23.23 -9.65
CA HIS A 89 -36.06 -21.81 -9.29
C HIS A 89 -37.05 -21.10 -10.20
N PRO A 90 -37.94 -20.16 -9.71
CA PRO A 90 -38.97 -19.53 -10.53
C PRO A 90 -38.52 -18.91 -11.83
N ASN A 91 -37.27 -18.35 -11.82
CA ASN A 91 -36.66 -17.67 -12.95
C ASN A 91 -35.56 -18.53 -13.67
N ALA A 92 -35.56 -19.84 -13.44
CA ALA A 92 -34.61 -20.72 -14.14
C ALA A 92 -34.99 -20.83 -15.63
N GLU A 93 -33.99 -20.73 -16.49
CA GLU A 93 -34.09 -20.95 -17.94
C GLU A 93 -33.82 -22.41 -18.29
N ILE A 94 -34.46 -23.34 -17.55
CA ILE A 94 -34.29 -24.79 -17.70
C ILE A 94 -35.55 -25.35 -18.37
N SER A 95 -35.34 -26.05 -19.50
CA SER A 95 -36.42 -26.75 -20.22
C SER A 95 -36.40 -28.24 -19.82
N LEU A 96 -37.51 -28.73 -19.23
CA LEU A 96 -37.65 -30.14 -18.89
C LEU A 96 -38.30 -30.93 -20.04
N PRO A 97 -38.05 -32.26 -20.12
CA PRO A 97 -38.76 -33.15 -21.04
C PRO A 97 -40.30 -33.12 -20.81
N ALA A 98 -41.09 -33.36 -21.85
CA ALA A 98 -42.54 -33.38 -21.75
C ALA A 98 -43.01 -34.48 -20.79
N GLY A 99 -43.88 -34.13 -19.84
CA GLY A 99 -44.44 -35.06 -18.87
C GLY A 99 -43.66 -35.23 -17.56
N VAL A 100 -42.55 -34.54 -17.39
CA VAL A 100 -41.82 -34.50 -16.10
C VAL A 100 -42.65 -33.77 -15.05
N ASP A 101 -42.88 -34.42 -13.89
CA ASP A 101 -43.56 -33.81 -12.75
C ASP A 101 -42.63 -32.72 -12.15
N SER A 102 -43.06 -31.49 -12.17
CA SER A 102 -42.23 -30.37 -11.76
C SER A 102 -42.96 -29.32 -10.92
N LEU A 103 -42.22 -28.65 -10.05
CA LEU A 103 -42.67 -27.60 -9.16
C LEU A 103 -41.70 -26.39 -9.24
N LYS A 104 -42.24 -25.18 -9.25
CA LYS A 104 -41.40 -23.98 -9.05
C LYS A 104 -41.34 -23.64 -7.58
N GLY A 105 -40.14 -23.51 -7.04
CA GLY A 105 -39.87 -23.21 -5.64
C GLY A 105 -38.76 -22.20 -5.48
N ASN A 106 -38.71 -21.48 -4.37
CA ASN A 106 -37.75 -20.47 -4.10
C ASN A 106 -36.38 -21.10 -3.69
N LEU A 107 -35.65 -21.61 -4.66
CA LEU A 107 -34.34 -22.25 -4.47
C LEU A 107 -33.24 -21.16 -4.45
N TYR A 108 -32.80 -20.78 -3.25
CA TYR A 108 -31.75 -19.76 -3.05
C TYR A 108 -30.54 -20.35 -2.35
N PHE A 109 -29.81 -21.17 -3.05
CA PHE A 109 -28.51 -21.74 -2.62
C PHE A 109 -27.43 -21.35 -3.62
N ASN A 110 -26.20 -21.42 -3.15
CA ASN A 110 -25.01 -21.21 -3.95
C ASN A 110 -23.98 -22.34 -3.67
N GLY A 111 -22.85 -22.31 -4.36
CA GLY A 111 -21.83 -23.36 -4.25
C GLY A 111 -21.20 -23.53 -2.87
N GLY A 112 -21.43 -22.61 -1.93
CA GLY A 112 -20.99 -22.70 -0.54
C GLY A 112 -22.05 -23.33 0.40
N ASP A 113 -23.26 -23.63 -0.11
CA ASP A 113 -24.40 -24.13 0.69
C ASP A 113 -24.59 -25.63 0.52
N ALA A 114 -24.82 -26.39 1.60
CA ALA A 114 -25.36 -27.74 1.50
C ALA A 114 -26.90 -27.70 1.47
N VAL A 115 -27.50 -28.61 0.71
CA VAL A 115 -28.96 -28.73 0.59
C VAL A 115 -29.43 -30.07 1.15
N ALA A 116 -30.39 -30.05 2.06
CA ALA A 116 -30.92 -31.26 2.65
C ALA A 116 -32.45 -31.37 2.44
N LEU A 117 -32.90 -32.60 2.30
CA LEU A 117 -34.32 -32.98 2.41
C LEU A 117 -34.59 -33.38 3.86
N MET A 118 -35.57 -32.71 4.49
CA MET A 118 -36.00 -33.02 5.84
C MET A 118 -37.44 -33.57 5.81
N LYS A 119 -37.73 -34.52 6.73
CA LYS A 119 -39.07 -34.98 7.03
C LYS A 119 -39.32 -34.80 8.53
N ASP A 120 -40.44 -34.15 8.88
CA ASP A 120 -40.82 -33.94 10.28
C ASP A 120 -39.73 -33.40 11.17
N GLY A 121 -38.86 -32.48 10.59
CA GLY A 121 -37.74 -31.83 11.28
C GLY A 121 -36.46 -32.65 11.34
N VAL A 122 -36.43 -33.83 10.72
CA VAL A 122 -35.21 -34.68 10.69
C VAL A 122 -34.67 -34.74 9.26
N VAL A 123 -33.35 -34.57 9.08
CA VAL A 123 -32.68 -34.75 7.78
C VAL A 123 -32.82 -36.22 7.36
N VAL A 124 -33.32 -36.42 6.15
CA VAL A 124 -33.46 -37.78 5.56
C VAL A 124 -32.47 -37.97 4.40
N ASP A 125 -32.11 -36.91 3.71
CA ASP A 125 -31.09 -36.97 2.66
C ASP A 125 -30.40 -35.62 2.51
N ILE A 126 -29.15 -35.59 2.01
CA ILE A 126 -28.34 -34.37 1.90
C ILE A 126 -27.36 -34.45 0.71
N VAL A 127 -27.19 -33.30 0.05
CA VAL A 127 -26.12 -33.02 -0.90
C VAL A 127 -25.27 -31.87 -0.37
N GLY A 128 -23.97 -32.09 -0.28
CA GLY A 128 -23.01 -31.23 0.39
C GLY A 128 -22.74 -31.60 1.86
N ALA A 129 -21.56 -31.34 2.36
CA ALA A 129 -21.15 -31.61 3.74
C ALA A 129 -21.62 -30.50 4.70
N VAL A 130 -21.79 -30.79 5.97
CA VAL A 130 -22.08 -29.81 7.03
C VAL A 130 -21.09 -29.99 8.18
N PRO A 131 -20.27 -28.99 8.53
CA PRO A 131 -20.14 -27.67 7.85
C PRO A 131 -19.61 -27.80 6.41
N THR A 132 -20.06 -26.91 5.53
CA THR A 132 -19.73 -26.95 4.10
C THR A 132 -18.35 -26.37 3.85
N PRO A 133 -17.46 -27.02 3.07
CA PRO A 133 -16.28 -26.38 2.51
C PRO A 133 -16.68 -25.23 1.57
N ALA A 134 -15.88 -24.17 1.51
CA ALA A 134 -16.15 -23.07 0.59
C ALA A 134 -16.22 -23.57 -0.86
N ASP A 135 -17.22 -23.09 -1.59
CA ASP A 135 -17.40 -23.31 -3.04
C ASP A 135 -17.42 -24.76 -3.53
N TRP A 136 -17.76 -25.73 -2.69
CA TRP A 136 -17.77 -27.17 -3.00
C TRP A 136 -18.69 -27.55 -4.18
N GLY A 137 -19.79 -26.84 -4.35
CA GLY A 137 -20.84 -27.07 -5.34
C GLY A 137 -21.06 -25.92 -6.32
N LEU A 138 -20.07 -25.03 -6.50
CA LEU A 138 -20.16 -23.82 -7.33
C LEU A 138 -20.20 -24.15 -8.82
N ASN A 139 -21.21 -23.63 -9.54
CA ASN A 139 -21.34 -23.78 -10.99
C ASN A 139 -21.30 -25.24 -11.46
N ILE A 140 -22.01 -26.15 -10.79
CA ILE A 140 -21.97 -27.59 -11.08
C ILE A 140 -23.36 -28.20 -11.08
N THR A 141 -23.54 -29.20 -11.94
CA THR A 141 -24.62 -30.17 -11.84
C THR A 141 -24.08 -31.47 -11.29
N LEU A 142 -24.72 -32.03 -10.26
CA LEU A 142 -24.38 -33.32 -9.65
C LEU A 142 -25.56 -34.29 -9.81
N ALA A 143 -25.36 -35.38 -10.52
CA ALA A 143 -26.33 -36.47 -10.61
C ALA A 143 -25.90 -37.64 -9.71
N ARG A 144 -26.83 -38.16 -8.92
CA ARG A 144 -26.56 -39.31 -8.05
C ARG A 144 -26.43 -40.60 -8.88
N SER A 145 -25.37 -41.38 -8.62
CA SER A 145 -25.12 -42.66 -9.31
C SER A 145 -26.26 -43.65 -9.08
N LYS A 146 -26.64 -44.47 -10.10
CA LYS A 146 -27.70 -45.50 -9.96
C LYS A 146 -27.45 -46.52 -8.84
N SER A 147 -26.17 -46.79 -8.56
CA SER A 147 -25.76 -47.65 -7.45
C SER A 147 -25.96 -47.04 -6.06
N ALA A 148 -26.18 -45.72 -6.00
CA ALA A 148 -26.25 -44.94 -4.76
C ALA A 148 -27.64 -44.31 -4.51
N LEU A 149 -28.71 -44.80 -5.15
CA LEU A 149 -30.09 -44.32 -5.01
C LEU A 149 -30.72 -44.74 -3.68
N THR A 150 -30.06 -44.39 -2.60
CA THR A 150 -30.51 -44.60 -1.22
C THR A 150 -30.29 -43.34 -0.44
N ALA A 151 -31.32 -42.89 0.29
CA ALA A 151 -31.24 -41.68 1.10
C ALA A 151 -30.14 -41.77 2.15
N SER A 152 -29.37 -40.72 2.34
CA SER A 152 -28.24 -40.67 3.28
C SER A 152 -28.22 -39.30 3.97
N THR A 153 -28.03 -39.33 5.29
CA THR A 153 -27.83 -38.11 6.12
C THR A 153 -26.38 -37.60 6.10
N GLN A 154 -25.50 -38.26 5.34
CA GLN A 154 -24.11 -37.86 5.15
C GLN A 154 -23.80 -37.78 3.65
N PHE A 155 -23.19 -36.71 3.24
CA PHE A 155 -22.76 -36.53 1.86
C PHE A 155 -21.48 -37.38 1.61
N ASN A 156 -21.52 -38.16 0.55
CA ASN A 156 -20.34 -38.86 0.02
C ASN A 156 -20.17 -38.48 -1.45
N ALA A 157 -19.12 -37.74 -1.78
CA ALA A 157 -18.89 -37.26 -3.14
C ALA A 157 -18.78 -38.37 -4.19
N ALA A 158 -18.33 -39.59 -3.78
CA ALA A 158 -18.22 -40.74 -4.67
C ALA A 158 -19.59 -41.30 -5.17
N ASP A 159 -20.69 -40.92 -4.50
CA ASP A 159 -22.04 -41.29 -4.90
C ASP A 159 -22.62 -40.34 -5.99
N TRP A 160 -21.89 -39.32 -6.36
CA TRP A 160 -22.35 -38.27 -7.27
C TRP A 160 -21.42 -38.15 -8.47
N GLN A 161 -22.04 -37.99 -9.64
CA GLN A 161 -21.34 -37.74 -10.89
C GLN A 161 -21.41 -36.24 -11.24
N PRO A 162 -20.27 -35.54 -11.34
CA PRO A 162 -20.25 -34.15 -11.78
C PRO A 162 -20.52 -34.07 -13.29
N MET A 163 -21.48 -33.22 -13.68
CA MET A 163 -21.93 -33.07 -15.06
C MET A 163 -21.53 -31.73 -15.70
N GLY A 164 -20.83 -30.86 -14.96
CA GLY A 164 -20.48 -29.51 -15.39
C GLY A 164 -21.60 -28.47 -15.19
N THR A 165 -21.30 -27.22 -15.51
CA THR A 165 -22.23 -26.08 -15.37
C THR A 165 -23.32 -26.13 -16.42
N ASP A 166 -24.56 -25.78 -16.04
CA ASP A 166 -25.74 -25.73 -16.94
C ASP A 166 -26.01 -27.03 -17.73
N ASN A 167 -25.58 -28.17 -17.22
CA ASN A 167 -25.95 -29.45 -17.79
C ASN A 167 -27.25 -29.95 -17.16
N PHE A 168 -28.37 -29.80 -17.87
CA PHE A 168 -29.73 -30.15 -17.38
C PHE A 168 -30.25 -31.46 -18.01
N LYS A 169 -29.42 -32.23 -18.70
CA LYS A 169 -29.83 -33.40 -19.47
C LYS A 169 -30.31 -34.56 -18.63
N GLY A 170 -29.89 -34.62 -17.36
CA GLY A 170 -30.34 -35.61 -16.38
C GLY A 170 -31.74 -35.37 -15.81
N LEU A 171 -32.16 -34.12 -15.74
CA LEU A 171 -33.35 -33.71 -15.06
C LEU A 171 -34.62 -34.36 -15.64
N GLY A 172 -35.36 -35.07 -14.79
CA GLY A 172 -36.60 -35.78 -15.14
C GLY A 172 -36.35 -37.25 -15.56
N SER A 173 -35.13 -37.78 -15.45
CA SER A 173 -34.81 -39.16 -15.79
C SER A 173 -33.63 -39.68 -14.93
N LEU A 174 -33.72 -40.92 -14.44
CA LEU A 174 -32.58 -41.60 -13.81
C LEU A 174 -31.72 -42.32 -14.86
N ASP A 175 -32.02 -42.20 -16.14
CA ASP A 175 -31.12 -42.75 -17.14
C ASP A 175 -29.81 -41.91 -17.08
N GLU A 176 -28.69 -42.61 -16.93
CA GLU A 176 -27.40 -41.99 -17.09
C GLU A 176 -27.42 -41.33 -18.47
N ALA A 177 -27.55 -40.00 -18.50
CA ALA A 177 -27.08 -39.26 -19.64
C ALA A 177 -25.63 -39.72 -19.78
N ALA A 178 -25.34 -40.53 -20.82
CA ALA A 178 -23.94 -40.83 -21.15
C ALA A 178 -23.21 -39.52 -21.05
N ALA A 179 -22.25 -39.42 -20.15
CA ALA A 179 -21.37 -38.29 -20.13
C ALA A 179 -21.02 -38.06 -21.59
N PRO A 180 -21.23 -36.87 -22.18
CA PRO A 180 -20.80 -36.68 -23.55
C PRO A 180 -19.42 -37.28 -23.56
N GLU A 181 -19.11 -38.19 -24.52
CA GLU A 181 -17.73 -38.51 -24.82
C GLU A 181 -17.09 -37.15 -25.10
N VAL A 182 -16.55 -36.54 -24.07
CA VAL A 182 -15.61 -35.46 -24.22
C VAL A 182 -14.45 -36.17 -24.87
N THR A 183 -14.40 -36.13 -26.19
CA THR A 183 -13.17 -36.46 -26.89
C THR A 183 -12.15 -35.60 -26.24
N ALA A 184 -11.29 -36.24 -25.42
CA ALA A 184 -10.28 -35.52 -24.65
C ALA A 184 -9.57 -34.60 -25.62
N PHE A 185 -9.53 -33.30 -25.35
CA PHE A 185 -8.85 -32.36 -26.22
C PHE A 185 -7.44 -32.89 -26.47
N SER A 186 -7.03 -32.99 -27.70
CA SER A 186 -5.70 -33.41 -28.13
C SER A 186 -5.16 -32.41 -29.11
N CYS A 187 -3.88 -32.15 -29.04
CA CYS A 187 -3.16 -31.35 -30.04
C CYS A 187 -2.60 -32.17 -31.19
N ASP A 188 -2.86 -33.48 -31.23
CA ASP A 188 -2.40 -34.33 -32.30
C ASP A 188 -2.96 -33.88 -33.67
N GLY A 189 -2.07 -33.47 -34.56
CA GLY A 189 -2.45 -32.95 -35.87
C GLY A 189 -2.97 -31.51 -35.91
N ALA A 190 -2.99 -30.80 -34.77
CA ALA A 190 -3.34 -29.36 -34.71
C ALA A 190 -2.20 -28.51 -35.30
N SER A 191 -2.56 -27.40 -35.96
CA SER A 191 -1.60 -26.36 -36.31
C SER A 191 -1.26 -25.57 -35.04
N LEU A 192 -0.04 -25.66 -34.56
CA LEU A 192 0.43 -24.94 -33.41
C LEU A 192 0.85 -23.53 -33.81
N THR A 193 0.45 -22.54 -32.99
CA THR A 193 0.91 -21.16 -33.08
C THR A 193 1.97 -20.95 -32.01
N PRO A 194 3.18 -20.51 -32.35
CA PRO A 194 4.21 -20.18 -31.38
C PRO A 194 3.76 -19.06 -30.43
N ILE A 195 4.19 -19.11 -29.16
CA ILE A 195 3.81 -18.11 -28.17
C ILE A 195 4.31 -16.72 -28.58
N TYR A 196 5.52 -16.59 -29.09
CA TYR A 196 6.08 -15.34 -29.56
C TYR A 196 5.31 -14.70 -30.72
N GLU A 197 4.62 -15.49 -31.57
CA GLU A 197 3.73 -14.96 -32.60
C GLU A 197 2.42 -14.42 -31.99
N VAL A 198 1.98 -15.00 -30.89
CA VAL A 198 0.82 -14.48 -30.12
C VAL A 198 1.15 -13.20 -29.44
N GLN A 199 2.29 -13.12 -28.77
CA GLN A 199 2.75 -11.92 -28.05
C GLN A 199 3.10 -10.78 -29.03
N GLY A 200 3.85 -11.07 -30.09
CA GLY A 200 4.37 -10.04 -30.98
C GLY A 200 5.52 -9.26 -30.36
N SER A 201 5.79 -8.06 -30.85
CA SER A 201 6.88 -7.17 -30.40
C SER A 201 6.38 -5.81 -29.92
N GLY A 202 5.11 -5.66 -29.65
CA GLY A 202 4.47 -4.44 -29.16
C GLY A 202 3.59 -4.76 -27.96
N ASP A 203 3.03 -3.72 -27.37
CA ASP A 203 2.18 -3.76 -26.19
C ASP A 203 0.78 -4.39 -26.43
N ARG A 204 0.64 -5.12 -27.54
CA ARG A 204 -0.60 -5.75 -27.95
C ARG A 204 -0.34 -6.88 -28.94
N SER A 205 -1.05 -7.98 -28.77
CA SER A 205 -0.98 -9.10 -29.72
C SER A 205 -1.36 -8.72 -31.14
N PRO A 206 -0.56 -9.07 -32.14
CA PRO A 206 -0.92 -8.86 -33.56
C PRO A 206 -2.11 -9.70 -34.04
N LEU A 207 -2.53 -10.69 -33.24
CA LEU A 207 -3.68 -11.57 -33.54
C LEU A 207 -5.01 -11.00 -33.08
N VAL A 208 -4.98 -9.91 -32.29
CA VAL A 208 -6.17 -9.22 -31.82
C VAL A 208 -6.38 -7.93 -32.61
N PRO A 209 -7.48 -7.81 -33.40
CA PRO A 209 -7.73 -6.59 -34.19
C PRO A 209 -7.79 -5.33 -33.29
N GLU A 210 -7.29 -4.19 -33.75
CA GLU A 210 -7.22 -2.93 -32.99
C GLU A 210 -8.56 -2.49 -32.38
N SER A 211 -9.67 -2.79 -33.04
CA SER A 211 -11.03 -2.43 -32.57
C SER A 211 -11.65 -3.47 -31.63
N LYS A 212 -10.94 -4.55 -31.27
CA LYS A 212 -11.46 -5.65 -30.47
C LYS A 212 -10.55 -5.93 -29.28
N PHE A 213 -11.11 -6.61 -28.28
CA PHE A 213 -10.37 -7.09 -27.10
C PHE A 213 -10.05 -8.58 -27.17
N GLU A 214 -10.48 -9.27 -28.25
CA GLU A 214 -10.19 -10.70 -28.47
C GLU A 214 -9.99 -11.00 -29.96
N SER A 215 -9.27 -12.07 -30.23
CA SER A 215 -9.04 -12.59 -31.59
C SER A 215 -10.33 -13.11 -32.19
N ASP A 216 -10.41 -13.07 -33.54
CA ASP A 216 -11.55 -13.64 -34.31
C ASP A 216 -11.55 -15.17 -34.25
N SER A 217 -10.38 -15.78 -34.22
CA SER A 217 -10.16 -17.23 -34.24
C SER A 217 -9.62 -17.72 -32.89
N GLU A 218 -9.77 -19.03 -32.63
CA GLU A 218 -9.03 -19.72 -31.59
C GLU A 218 -7.65 -20.12 -32.11
N TYR A 219 -6.66 -20.12 -31.21
CA TYR A 219 -5.29 -20.51 -31.48
C TYR A 219 -4.89 -21.65 -30.58
N THR A 220 -4.09 -22.59 -31.11
CA THR A 220 -3.57 -23.72 -30.35
C THR A 220 -2.11 -23.48 -30.02
N LEU A 221 -1.81 -23.41 -28.70
CA LEU A 221 -0.47 -23.21 -28.19
C LEU A 221 0.02 -24.44 -27.46
N LYS A 222 1.33 -24.63 -27.45
CA LYS A 222 1.99 -25.68 -26.72
C LYS A 222 3.23 -25.11 -26.04
N GLY A 223 3.41 -25.45 -24.77
CA GLY A 223 4.57 -25.01 -24.00
C GLY A 223 4.70 -25.77 -22.69
N VAL A 224 5.59 -25.34 -21.86
CA VAL A 224 5.83 -25.89 -20.52
C VAL A 224 5.29 -24.92 -19.47
N VAL A 225 4.57 -25.43 -18.49
CA VAL A 225 4.07 -24.60 -17.37
C VAL A 225 5.25 -24.02 -16.59
N SER A 226 5.34 -22.71 -16.50
CA SER A 226 6.38 -22.00 -15.78
C SER A 226 5.95 -21.63 -14.35
N ALA A 227 4.65 -21.33 -14.14
CA ALA A 227 4.08 -21.03 -12.84
C ALA A 227 2.56 -21.25 -12.83
N ARG A 228 2.00 -21.41 -11.64
CA ARG A 228 0.55 -21.45 -11.40
C ARG A 228 0.07 -20.12 -10.82
N GLY A 229 -1.15 -19.75 -11.14
CA GLY A 229 -1.85 -18.61 -10.57
C GLY A 229 -3.20 -19.06 -10.02
N ASP A 230 -3.19 -19.89 -8.97
CA ASP A 230 -4.39 -20.60 -8.51
C ASP A 230 -5.33 -19.75 -7.67
N SER A 231 -4.81 -18.75 -6.98
CA SER A 231 -5.57 -17.97 -6.01
C SER A 231 -6.25 -16.76 -6.65
N LEU A 232 -5.49 -15.75 -7.03
CA LEU A 232 -6.02 -14.48 -7.53
C LEU A 232 -6.08 -14.42 -9.07
N PHE A 233 -5.13 -15.06 -9.77
CA PHE A 233 -5.06 -14.99 -11.23
C PHE A 233 -5.98 -15.99 -11.93
N LYS A 234 -6.28 -17.16 -11.31
CA LYS A 234 -7.20 -18.17 -11.83
C LYS A 234 -6.76 -18.77 -13.17
N GLY A 235 -5.51 -19.22 -13.22
CA GLY A 235 -4.92 -19.81 -14.42
C GLY A 235 -3.48 -20.28 -14.19
N PHE A 236 -2.69 -20.30 -15.24
CA PHE A 236 -1.28 -20.69 -15.20
C PHE A 236 -0.48 -19.98 -16.29
N TYR A 237 0.84 -19.92 -16.11
CA TYR A 237 1.75 -19.37 -17.11
C TYR A 237 2.36 -20.51 -17.93
N LEU A 238 2.39 -20.32 -19.24
CA LEU A 238 2.91 -21.27 -20.22
C LEU A 238 4.09 -20.61 -20.95
N GLN A 239 5.20 -21.31 -21.09
CA GLN A 239 6.39 -20.80 -21.76
C GLN A 239 6.91 -21.78 -22.80
N ASP A 240 7.30 -21.29 -23.98
CA ASP A 240 8.04 -22.07 -24.97
C ASP A 240 9.50 -22.20 -24.50
N PRO A 241 9.99 -23.42 -24.22
CA PRO A 241 11.36 -23.59 -23.72
C PRO A 241 12.45 -23.29 -24.74
N LYS A 242 12.10 -23.20 -26.02
CA LYS A 242 13.05 -22.91 -27.10
C LYS A 242 12.99 -21.47 -27.61
N GLY A 243 11.77 -20.89 -27.60
CA GLY A 243 11.51 -19.59 -28.14
C GLY A 243 11.98 -19.37 -29.59
N ASP A 244 12.00 -18.12 -30.00
CA ASP A 244 12.54 -17.71 -31.32
C ASP A 244 13.96 -17.12 -31.23
N ASN A 245 14.54 -17.07 -30.05
CA ASN A 245 15.79 -16.38 -29.72
C ASN A 245 15.79 -14.87 -30.06
N SER A 246 14.63 -14.26 -30.22
CA SER A 246 14.48 -12.83 -30.38
C SER A 246 14.47 -12.16 -28.99
N PRO A 247 15.23 -11.10 -28.77
CA PRO A 247 15.12 -10.33 -27.52
C PRO A 247 13.91 -9.37 -27.49
N PHE A 248 13.11 -9.32 -28.57
CA PHE A 248 12.03 -8.35 -28.75
C PHE A 248 10.64 -8.96 -28.64
N THR A 249 10.54 -10.26 -28.46
CA THR A 249 9.28 -11.00 -28.32
C THR A 249 9.27 -11.83 -27.08
N SER A 250 8.12 -11.98 -26.44
CA SER A 250 7.99 -12.87 -25.27
C SER A 250 7.73 -14.32 -25.71
N ASP A 251 8.42 -15.25 -25.06
CA ASP A 251 8.18 -16.68 -25.17
C ASP A 251 7.20 -17.23 -24.12
N GLY A 252 6.59 -16.35 -23.30
CA GLY A 252 5.66 -16.69 -22.23
C GLY A 252 4.26 -16.13 -22.45
N ILE A 253 3.24 -16.77 -21.88
CA ILE A 253 1.85 -16.28 -21.94
C ILE A 253 1.06 -16.75 -20.72
N PHE A 254 0.13 -15.93 -20.24
CA PHE A 254 -0.83 -16.33 -19.23
C PHE A 254 -2.02 -17.06 -19.88
N VAL A 255 -2.40 -18.22 -19.34
CA VAL A 255 -3.57 -19.00 -19.73
C VAL A 255 -4.64 -18.84 -18.68
N PHE A 256 -5.72 -18.15 -19.00
CA PHE A 256 -6.82 -17.86 -18.09
C PHE A 256 -7.87 -18.98 -18.09
N LEU A 257 -8.04 -19.66 -16.95
CA LEU A 257 -9.02 -20.73 -16.72
C LEU A 257 -10.32 -20.23 -16.06
N GLY A 258 -10.27 -19.08 -15.35
CA GLY A 258 -11.34 -18.59 -14.49
C GLY A 258 -11.47 -19.34 -13.16
N GLU A 259 -10.61 -20.29 -12.89
CA GLU A 259 -10.50 -21.08 -11.65
C GLU A 259 -9.05 -21.53 -11.42
N ALA A 260 -8.75 -22.15 -10.29
CA ALA A 260 -7.44 -22.75 -10.03
C ALA A 260 -7.13 -23.84 -11.05
N ALA A 261 -5.88 -23.95 -11.48
CA ALA A 261 -5.45 -24.99 -12.40
C ALA A 261 -5.57 -26.37 -11.76
N PRO A 262 -5.97 -27.42 -12.50
CA PRO A 262 -5.98 -28.79 -11.98
C PRO A 262 -4.61 -29.21 -11.43
N GLU A 263 -4.60 -30.14 -10.48
CA GLU A 263 -3.37 -30.66 -9.85
C GLU A 263 -2.40 -31.31 -10.85
N THR A 264 -2.88 -31.73 -12.01
CA THR A 264 -2.05 -32.25 -13.10
C THR A 264 -1.27 -31.18 -13.86
N VAL A 265 -1.67 -29.92 -13.77
CA VAL A 265 -1.01 -28.76 -14.37
C VAL A 265 0.02 -28.23 -13.41
N GLN A 266 1.22 -28.81 -13.40
CA GLN A 266 2.30 -28.43 -12.49
C GLN A 266 3.46 -27.78 -13.26
N PRO A 267 4.23 -26.87 -12.63
CA PRO A 267 5.45 -26.33 -13.24
C PRO A 267 6.36 -27.44 -13.76
N GLY A 268 6.85 -27.28 -15.00
CA GLY A 268 7.66 -28.29 -15.70
C GLY A 268 6.87 -29.31 -16.54
N VAL A 269 5.55 -29.32 -16.44
CA VAL A 269 4.69 -30.18 -17.28
C VAL A 269 4.40 -29.52 -18.61
N GLU A 270 4.51 -30.28 -19.68
CA GLU A 270 4.10 -29.80 -21.01
C GLU A 270 2.58 -29.75 -21.11
N VAL A 271 2.04 -28.66 -21.56
CA VAL A 271 0.59 -28.47 -21.76
C VAL A 271 0.33 -27.90 -23.14
N CYS A 272 -0.69 -28.45 -23.78
CA CYS A 272 -1.24 -27.91 -25.01
C CYS A 272 -2.63 -27.33 -24.75
N VAL A 273 -2.90 -26.15 -25.26
CA VAL A 273 -4.12 -25.37 -24.99
C VAL A 273 -4.69 -24.80 -26.27
N GLN A 274 -6.02 -24.64 -26.32
CA GLN A 274 -6.67 -23.95 -27.43
C GLN A 274 -7.70 -22.96 -26.88
N GLY A 275 -7.61 -21.71 -27.32
CA GLY A 275 -8.51 -20.65 -26.91
C GLY A 275 -8.37 -19.39 -27.75
N LYS A 276 -9.05 -18.33 -27.32
CA LYS A 276 -8.94 -17.01 -27.91
C LYS A 276 -7.84 -16.21 -27.25
N VAL A 277 -7.08 -15.49 -28.06
CA VAL A 277 -6.15 -14.48 -27.55
C VAL A 277 -6.96 -13.26 -27.14
N LYS A 278 -6.75 -12.76 -25.94
CA LYS A 278 -7.41 -11.57 -25.41
C LYS A 278 -6.42 -10.54 -24.87
N GLU A 279 -6.76 -9.29 -25.13
CA GLU A 279 -6.15 -8.12 -24.47
C GLU A 279 -6.99 -7.79 -23.24
N TYR A 280 -6.57 -8.26 -22.09
CA TYR A 280 -7.30 -8.04 -20.83
C TYR A 280 -6.67 -6.91 -20.03
N TYR A 281 -7.17 -5.68 -20.22
CA TYR A 281 -6.64 -4.47 -19.58
C TYR A 281 -5.14 -4.27 -19.79
N GLY A 282 -4.60 -4.65 -20.94
CA GLY A 282 -3.19 -4.51 -21.29
C GLY A 282 -2.35 -5.77 -21.04
N LEU A 283 -2.95 -6.89 -20.59
CA LEU A 283 -2.31 -8.20 -20.54
C LEU A 283 -2.70 -9.02 -21.75
N THR A 284 -1.75 -9.48 -22.55
CA THR A 284 -1.99 -10.50 -23.58
C THR A 284 -2.13 -11.87 -22.93
N GLN A 285 -3.31 -12.48 -23.03
CA GLN A 285 -3.59 -13.80 -22.45
C GLN A 285 -4.33 -14.72 -23.41
N LEU A 286 -4.22 -16.03 -23.20
CA LEU A 286 -5.08 -17.02 -23.83
C LEU A 286 -6.26 -17.35 -22.91
N ASP A 287 -7.47 -17.03 -23.32
CA ASP A 287 -8.70 -17.33 -22.57
C ASP A 287 -9.28 -18.67 -22.99
N ILE A 288 -9.30 -19.64 -22.07
CA ILE A 288 -9.90 -20.96 -22.24
C ILE A 288 -11.02 -21.24 -21.24
N LYS A 289 -11.49 -20.19 -20.52
CA LYS A 289 -12.49 -20.31 -19.47
C LYS A 289 -13.76 -21.02 -19.90
N ALA A 290 -14.26 -20.77 -21.13
CA ALA A 290 -15.53 -21.28 -21.60
C ALA A 290 -15.50 -22.80 -21.85
N ASP A 291 -14.50 -23.27 -22.60
CA ASP A 291 -14.45 -24.65 -23.10
C ASP A 291 -13.38 -25.50 -22.40
N LYS A 292 -12.44 -24.87 -21.67
CA LYS A 292 -11.34 -25.53 -20.96
C LYS A 292 -10.59 -26.56 -21.86
N LYS A 293 -10.31 -26.14 -23.11
CA LYS A 293 -9.59 -26.98 -24.09
C LYS A 293 -8.11 -27.01 -23.77
N PHE A 294 -7.67 -27.97 -22.97
CA PHE A 294 -6.25 -28.23 -22.76
C PHE A 294 -5.98 -29.73 -22.59
N ALA A 295 -4.78 -30.15 -22.96
CA ALA A 295 -4.26 -31.49 -22.77
C ALA A 295 -2.95 -31.42 -22.00
N VAL A 296 -2.88 -32.18 -20.91
CA VAL A 296 -1.69 -32.28 -20.04
C VAL A 296 -0.82 -33.40 -20.54
N GLY A 297 0.42 -33.10 -20.88
CA GLY A 297 1.44 -34.04 -21.28
C GLY A 297 2.27 -34.56 -20.10
N GLU A 298 3.49 -34.94 -20.39
CA GLU A 298 4.43 -35.43 -19.37
C GLU A 298 5.24 -34.28 -18.77
N PHE A 299 5.83 -34.53 -17.59
CA PHE A 299 6.84 -33.64 -17.03
C PHE A 299 8.07 -33.68 -17.96
N THR A 300 8.50 -32.50 -18.41
CA THR A 300 9.69 -32.37 -19.22
C THR A 300 10.84 -31.76 -18.42
N GLN A 301 10.76 -30.50 -18.14
CA GLN A 301 11.73 -29.73 -17.36
C GLN A 301 11.12 -28.38 -17.00
N LEU A 302 11.36 -27.91 -15.78
CA LEU A 302 10.98 -26.56 -15.42
C LEU A 302 11.72 -25.55 -16.33
N PRO A 303 11.04 -24.59 -16.95
CA PRO A 303 11.71 -23.54 -17.70
C PRO A 303 12.74 -22.81 -16.84
N VAL A 304 13.95 -22.67 -17.36
CA VAL A 304 15.00 -21.89 -16.71
C VAL A 304 14.59 -20.43 -16.69
N ALA A 305 14.69 -19.80 -15.52
CA ALA A 305 14.38 -18.38 -15.39
C ALA A 305 15.39 -17.57 -16.24
N THR A 306 14.87 -16.70 -17.10
CA THR A 306 15.68 -15.83 -17.96
C THR A 306 16.16 -14.62 -17.13
N PRO A 307 17.46 -14.28 -17.14
CA PRO A 307 17.92 -13.05 -16.48
C PRO A 307 17.17 -11.84 -17.03
N PHE A 308 16.53 -11.08 -16.12
CA PHE A 308 15.83 -9.85 -16.50
C PHE A 308 16.84 -8.71 -16.68
N TYR A 309 16.70 -7.95 -17.74
CA TYR A 309 17.53 -6.76 -18.00
C TYR A 309 16.78 -5.72 -18.83
N VAL A 310 17.17 -4.47 -18.67
CA VAL A 310 16.73 -3.35 -19.51
C VAL A 310 17.86 -3.01 -20.48
N ALA A 311 17.57 -3.03 -21.77
CA ALA A 311 18.59 -2.76 -22.78
C ALA A 311 18.91 -1.26 -22.89
N ASP A 312 20.06 -0.93 -23.49
CA ASP A 312 20.44 0.46 -23.70
C ASP A 312 19.40 1.21 -24.56
N GLY A 313 18.88 2.31 -24.01
CA GLY A 313 17.86 3.12 -24.65
C GLY A 313 16.42 2.63 -24.49
N GLU A 314 16.23 1.48 -23.84
CA GLU A 314 14.92 0.92 -23.51
C GLU A 314 14.41 1.49 -22.17
N THR A 315 13.12 1.69 -22.05
CA THR A 315 12.47 1.97 -20.74
C THR A 315 12.20 0.66 -20.00
N LEU A 316 12.04 0.75 -18.66
CA LEU A 316 11.64 -0.43 -17.89
C LEU A 316 10.32 -1.03 -18.40
N GLN A 317 9.34 -0.19 -18.72
CA GLN A 317 8.07 -0.65 -19.27
C GLN A 317 8.24 -1.46 -20.57
N GLN A 318 9.09 -1.01 -21.50
CA GLN A 318 9.37 -1.73 -22.74
C GLN A 318 10.09 -3.06 -22.48
N ALA A 319 11.01 -3.08 -21.49
CA ALA A 319 11.65 -4.33 -21.10
C ALA A 319 10.64 -5.30 -20.50
N LEU A 320 9.75 -4.84 -19.61
CA LEU A 320 8.74 -5.68 -18.97
C LEU A 320 7.76 -6.28 -20.00
N GLU A 321 7.40 -5.52 -21.03
CA GLU A 321 6.55 -5.98 -22.12
C GLU A 321 7.17 -7.20 -22.84
N ARG A 322 8.43 -7.11 -23.25
CA ARG A 322 9.10 -8.21 -23.95
C ARG A 322 9.39 -9.43 -23.10
N PHE A 323 9.18 -9.35 -21.77
CA PHE A 323 9.22 -10.48 -20.84
C PHE A 323 7.83 -10.86 -20.31
N GLU A 324 6.74 -10.25 -20.80
CA GLU A 324 5.39 -10.53 -20.32
C GLU A 324 5.07 -12.03 -20.42
N GLY A 325 4.59 -12.64 -19.34
CA GLY A 325 4.29 -14.07 -19.25
C GLY A 325 5.51 -14.99 -19.06
N MET A 326 6.73 -14.48 -19.21
CA MET A 326 7.95 -15.27 -19.04
C MET A 326 8.35 -15.41 -17.57
N LYS A 327 8.98 -16.54 -17.25
CA LYS A 327 9.69 -16.74 -16.00
C LYS A 327 11.06 -16.07 -16.08
N VAL A 328 11.31 -15.13 -15.18
CA VAL A 328 12.55 -14.36 -15.10
C VAL A 328 13.23 -14.52 -13.74
N VAL A 329 14.52 -14.18 -13.68
CA VAL A 329 15.27 -14.02 -12.43
C VAL A 329 15.86 -12.63 -12.37
N LEU A 330 15.74 -12.00 -11.22
CA LEU A 330 16.43 -10.74 -10.92
C LEU A 330 17.84 -11.03 -10.44
N ASP A 331 18.80 -10.30 -10.97
CA ASP A 331 20.21 -10.35 -10.57
C ASP A 331 20.82 -8.93 -10.52
N ALA A 332 22.10 -8.84 -10.26
CA ALA A 332 22.81 -7.54 -10.24
C ALA A 332 22.73 -6.81 -11.61
N GLY A 333 22.66 -7.55 -12.71
CA GLY A 333 22.56 -6.99 -14.07
C GLY A 333 21.17 -6.45 -14.41
N SER A 334 20.16 -6.78 -13.65
CA SER A 334 18.82 -6.21 -13.78
C SER A 334 18.78 -4.71 -13.43
N ASP A 335 19.72 -4.24 -12.62
CA ASP A 335 19.86 -2.86 -12.14
C ASP A 335 18.55 -2.25 -11.63
N LEU A 336 17.76 -3.08 -10.94
CA LEU A 336 16.50 -2.70 -10.31
C LEU A 336 16.71 -2.37 -8.83
N LYS A 337 16.31 -1.18 -8.42
CA LYS A 337 16.42 -0.69 -7.04
C LYS A 337 15.06 -0.70 -6.36
N VAL A 338 15.04 -1.03 -5.07
CA VAL A 338 13.85 -0.85 -4.25
C VAL A 338 13.53 0.63 -4.17
N SER A 339 12.36 1.03 -4.65
CA SER A 339 11.81 2.39 -4.52
C SER A 339 10.77 2.48 -3.42
N ARG A 340 10.06 1.37 -3.12
CA ARG A 340 9.16 1.24 -1.99
C ARG A 340 9.29 -0.16 -1.42
N ASN A 341 9.69 -0.24 -0.17
CA ASN A 341 10.04 -1.52 0.46
C ASN A 341 8.86 -2.31 1.04
N PHE A 342 7.69 -1.70 1.18
CA PHE A 342 6.43 -2.36 1.53
C PHE A 342 5.23 -1.50 1.14
N SER A 343 4.15 -2.13 0.69
CA SER A 343 2.81 -1.55 0.61
C SER A 343 1.74 -2.63 0.50
N PHE A 344 0.51 -2.27 0.83
CA PHE A 344 -0.68 -3.06 0.49
C PHE A 344 -1.42 -2.39 -0.67
N ASP A 345 -1.59 -3.13 -1.77
CA ASP A 345 -2.40 -2.70 -2.90
C ASP A 345 -3.86 -3.06 -2.62
N TYR A 346 -4.72 -2.05 -2.44
CA TYR A 346 -6.13 -2.26 -2.12
C TYR A 346 -6.92 -2.85 -3.28
N ASP A 347 -6.58 -2.52 -4.52
CA ASP A 347 -7.26 -3.01 -5.72
C ASP A 347 -6.85 -4.45 -6.02
N ALA A 348 -5.57 -4.73 -6.02
CA ALA A 348 -5.02 -6.06 -6.22
C ALA A 348 -5.12 -6.95 -4.97
N ARG A 349 -5.32 -6.38 -3.79
CA ARG A 349 -5.40 -7.06 -2.48
C ARG A 349 -4.17 -7.87 -2.13
N ARG A 350 -2.98 -7.33 -2.41
CA ARG A 350 -1.69 -8.00 -2.22
C ARG A 350 -0.69 -7.11 -1.51
N ASN A 351 0.12 -7.73 -0.65
CA ASN A 351 1.32 -7.09 -0.13
C ASN A 351 2.38 -7.07 -1.23
N ASN A 352 3.05 -5.96 -1.40
CA ASN A 352 4.05 -5.77 -2.45
C ASN A 352 5.18 -4.85 -2.02
N LEU A 353 6.26 -4.90 -2.77
CA LEU A 353 7.25 -3.83 -2.87
C LEU A 353 7.28 -3.29 -4.30
N MET A 354 7.95 -2.18 -4.52
CA MET A 354 8.13 -1.58 -5.85
C MET A 354 9.61 -1.40 -6.15
N LEU A 355 9.98 -1.80 -7.35
CA LEU A 355 11.31 -1.64 -7.92
C LEU A 355 11.29 -0.60 -9.04
N SER A 356 12.40 0.10 -9.23
CA SER A 356 12.64 1.01 -10.37
C SER A 356 14.01 0.77 -10.97
N HIS A 357 14.18 1.03 -12.26
CA HIS A 357 15.44 0.81 -12.96
C HIS A 357 16.42 1.97 -12.69
N LYS A 358 17.66 1.62 -12.42
CA LYS A 358 18.85 2.47 -12.13
C LYS A 358 18.86 3.11 -10.77
N ALA A 359 17.81 3.80 -10.35
CA ALA A 359 17.77 4.55 -9.10
C ALA A 359 16.36 4.57 -8.52
N PRO A 360 16.21 4.81 -7.20
CA PRO A 360 14.93 5.17 -6.62
C PRO A 360 14.33 6.40 -7.31
N LEU A 361 13.00 6.48 -7.31
CA LEU A 361 12.30 7.57 -7.99
C LEU A 361 12.35 8.85 -7.15
N LEU A 362 12.45 10.00 -7.81
CA LEU A 362 12.36 11.32 -7.18
C LEU A 362 11.02 11.96 -7.46
N LYS A 363 10.52 12.71 -6.49
CA LYS A 363 9.29 13.49 -6.63
C LYS A 363 9.49 14.58 -7.70
N PRO A 364 8.63 14.69 -8.73
CA PRO A 364 8.82 15.67 -9.79
C PRO A 364 8.97 17.10 -9.28
N THR A 365 8.18 17.50 -8.27
CA THR A 365 8.20 18.82 -7.68
C THR A 365 9.35 19.06 -6.68
N GLN A 366 10.13 18.03 -6.37
CA GLN A 366 11.41 18.18 -5.69
C GLN A 366 12.47 18.79 -6.60
N VAL A 367 12.49 18.39 -7.88
CA VAL A 367 13.56 18.70 -8.83
C VAL A 367 13.15 19.64 -9.95
N HIS A 368 11.86 19.80 -10.21
CA HIS A 368 11.29 20.66 -11.25
C HIS A 368 10.14 21.52 -10.73
N LEU A 369 9.94 22.67 -11.32
CA LEU A 369 8.82 23.55 -10.95
C LEU A 369 7.46 22.87 -11.26
N PRO A 370 6.47 23.02 -10.37
CA PRO A 370 5.13 22.53 -10.62
C PRO A 370 4.56 22.99 -11.96
N LEU A 371 3.89 22.09 -12.70
CA LEU A 371 3.34 22.30 -14.04
C LEU A 371 4.38 22.55 -15.14
N SER A 372 5.67 22.54 -14.88
CA SER A 372 6.67 22.60 -15.95
C SER A 372 6.61 21.35 -16.84
N PRO A 373 6.99 21.46 -18.13
CA PRO A 373 7.10 20.30 -19.01
C PRO A 373 8.01 19.21 -18.44
N GLU A 374 9.09 19.61 -17.74
CA GLU A 374 10.05 18.72 -17.11
C GLU A 374 9.44 17.94 -15.95
N ALA A 375 8.65 18.61 -15.08
CA ALA A 375 7.94 17.93 -13.99
C ALA A 375 6.93 16.91 -14.52
N MET A 376 6.17 17.28 -15.54
CA MET A 376 5.19 16.38 -16.16
C MET A 376 5.86 15.20 -16.88
N ALA A 377 7.00 15.44 -17.53
CA ALA A 377 7.78 14.39 -18.17
C ALA A 377 8.37 13.40 -17.13
N LEU A 378 8.88 13.92 -16.02
CA LEU A 378 9.39 13.07 -14.93
C LEU A 378 8.29 12.25 -14.27
N GLU A 379 7.10 12.82 -14.06
CA GLU A 379 5.93 12.08 -13.55
C GLU A 379 5.56 10.90 -14.47
N GLN A 380 5.55 11.12 -15.78
CA GLN A 380 5.30 10.05 -16.76
C GLN A 380 6.43 9.00 -16.76
N ALA A 381 7.68 9.46 -16.69
CA ALA A 381 8.83 8.56 -16.62
C ALA A 381 8.82 7.71 -15.35
N ASN A 382 8.47 8.29 -14.18
CA ASN A 382 8.32 7.59 -12.92
C ASN A 382 7.26 6.49 -13.01
N ARG A 383 6.09 6.78 -13.61
CA ARG A 383 5.02 5.78 -13.82
C ARG A 383 5.46 4.64 -14.72
N ALA A 384 6.23 4.92 -15.75
CA ALA A 384 6.77 3.92 -16.68
C ALA A 384 7.99 3.16 -16.11
N ASN A 385 8.52 3.60 -14.97
CA ASN A 385 9.71 3.02 -14.31
C ASN A 385 9.36 2.30 -13.00
N GLN A 386 8.31 1.46 -13.02
CA GLN A 386 7.83 0.73 -11.86
C GLN A 386 7.61 -0.74 -12.18
N LEU A 387 8.12 -1.62 -11.30
CA LEU A 387 7.80 -3.05 -11.26
C LEU A 387 7.40 -3.42 -9.83
N PHE A 388 6.19 -3.97 -9.68
CA PHE A 388 5.73 -4.46 -8.38
C PHE A 388 6.12 -5.92 -8.19
N VAL A 389 6.61 -6.27 -7.01
CA VAL A 389 6.89 -7.66 -6.62
C VAL A 389 5.82 -8.11 -5.64
N GLU A 390 5.17 -9.23 -5.92
CA GLU A 390 4.03 -9.71 -5.15
C GLU A 390 3.86 -11.24 -5.23
N SER A 391 2.88 -11.78 -4.53
CA SER A 391 2.47 -13.19 -4.60
C SER A 391 1.12 -13.35 -5.32
N ASP A 392 0.78 -14.56 -5.76
CA ASP A 392 -0.55 -14.88 -6.33
C ASP A 392 -1.69 -14.87 -5.29
N PHE A 393 -1.41 -14.68 -4.00
CA PHE A 393 -2.44 -14.75 -2.97
C PHE A 393 -2.37 -13.56 -2.02
N LYS A 394 -3.48 -13.31 -1.32
CA LYS A 394 -3.53 -12.31 -0.25
C LYS A 394 -2.72 -12.82 0.93
N ALA A 395 -1.57 -12.20 1.19
CA ALA A 395 -0.77 -12.45 2.37
C ALA A 395 -1.44 -11.88 3.63
N LYS A 396 -1.01 -12.34 4.80
CA LYS A 396 -1.38 -11.69 6.07
C LYS A 396 -0.75 -10.30 6.17
N ASP A 397 -1.30 -9.48 7.07
CA ASP A 397 -0.77 -8.16 7.32
C ASP A 397 0.73 -8.21 7.63
N GLY A 398 1.51 -7.34 6.98
CA GLY A 398 2.95 -7.22 7.16
C GLY A 398 3.83 -8.30 6.51
N GLU A 399 3.28 -9.42 6.05
CA GLU A 399 4.07 -10.50 5.44
C GLU A 399 4.44 -10.22 3.98
N LEU A 400 5.68 -10.56 3.63
CA LEU A 400 6.14 -10.70 2.24
C LEU A 400 6.39 -12.21 2.01
N PRO A 401 5.46 -12.94 1.38
CA PRO A 401 5.51 -14.41 1.31
C PRO A 401 6.79 -14.98 0.67
N TRP A 402 7.38 -14.22 -0.25
CA TRP A 402 8.62 -14.56 -0.94
C TRP A 402 9.90 -14.12 -0.19
N MET A 403 9.73 -13.45 0.96
CA MET A 403 10.81 -13.07 1.88
C MET A 403 10.40 -13.40 3.33
N PRO A 404 10.38 -14.69 3.70
CA PRO A 404 9.89 -15.13 5.02
C PRO A 404 10.72 -14.61 6.19
N ASP A 405 11.96 -14.21 5.95
CA ASP A 405 12.86 -13.63 6.97
C ASP A 405 12.75 -12.10 7.05
N PHE A 406 11.67 -11.47 6.51
CA PHE A 406 11.44 -10.04 6.60
C PHE A 406 11.28 -9.61 8.06
N ASN A 407 12.24 -8.83 8.58
CA ASN A 407 12.29 -8.40 9.98
C ASN A 407 13.16 -7.13 10.13
N PRO A 408 13.06 -6.36 11.24
CA PRO A 408 13.76 -5.10 11.40
C PRO A 408 15.27 -5.21 11.68
N GLU A 409 15.77 -6.40 12.01
CA GLU A 409 17.18 -6.55 12.46
C GLU A 409 18.11 -7.02 11.33
N THR A 410 17.76 -8.10 10.67
CA THR A 410 18.62 -8.76 9.68
C THR A 410 18.00 -8.90 8.31
N GLY A 411 16.65 -8.93 8.25
CA GLY A 411 15.87 -9.12 7.04
C GLY A 411 15.16 -7.86 6.55
N TYR A 412 15.65 -6.68 6.89
CA TYR A 412 15.06 -5.41 6.41
C TYR A 412 15.39 -5.15 4.93
N LEU A 413 14.53 -4.37 4.31
CA LEU A 413 14.72 -3.80 2.98
C LEU A 413 14.73 -2.28 3.09
N ARG A 414 15.69 -1.66 2.42
CA ARG A 414 15.80 -0.18 2.32
C ARG A 414 15.52 0.27 0.89
N VAL A 415 15.05 1.48 0.75
CA VAL A 415 15.03 2.15 -0.55
C VAL A 415 16.46 2.26 -1.05
N GLY A 416 16.69 1.89 -2.32
CA GLY A 416 18.02 1.80 -2.93
C GLY A 416 18.64 0.39 -2.92
N ASP A 417 18.16 -0.54 -2.11
CA ASP A 417 18.59 -1.94 -2.14
C ASP A 417 18.24 -2.61 -3.49
N GLN A 418 18.94 -3.68 -3.81
CA GLN A 418 18.72 -4.48 -5.00
C GLN A 418 18.52 -5.94 -4.62
N LEU A 419 17.53 -6.59 -5.22
CA LEU A 419 17.24 -8.01 -5.01
C LEU A 419 17.98 -8.88 -6.04
N THR A 420 18.52 -10.00 -5.58
CA THR A 420 19.15 -11.00 -6.45
C THR A 420 18.56 -12.38 -6.18
N GLY A 421 18.57 -13.25 -7.19
CA GLY A 421 18.06 -14.61 -7.07
C GLY A 421 16.54 -14.74 -6.94
N LEU A 422 15.79 -13.63 -6.98
CA LEU A 422 14.33 -13.68 -6.99
C LEU A 422 13.84 -14.09 -8.35
N GLU A 423 13.17 -15.24 -8.43
CA GLU A 423 12.51 -15.73 -9.62
C GLU A 423 11.01 -15.45 -9.56
N GLY A 424 10.43 -15.14 -10.71
CA GLY A 424 8.99 -14.91 -10.84
C GLY A 424 8.56 -14.87 -12.28
N VAL A 425 7.25 -14.71 -12.49
CA VAL A 425 6.68 -14.50 -13.82
C VAL A 425 6.24 -13.04 -13.95
N ILE A 426 6.50 -12.44 -15.11
CA ILE A 426 6.05 -11.09 -15.42
C ILE A 426 4.59 -11.15 -15.84
N GLY A 427 3.74 -10.44 -15.12
CA GLY A 427 2.33 -10.27 -15.45
C GLY A 427 1.94 -8.80 -15.44
N TYR A 428 0.72 -8.52 -15.92
CA TYR A 428 0.17 -7.17 -15.94
C TYR A 428 -1.24 -7.14 -15.37
N SER A 429 -1.51 -6.24 -14.45
CA SER A 429 -2.84 -6.02 -13.89
C SER A 429 -2.95 -4.65 -13.22
N TYR A 430 -4.16 -4.07 -13.19
CA TYR A 430 -4.40 -2.75 -12.60
C TYR A 430 -3.46 -1.67 -13.17
N ASN A 431 -3.20 -1.72 -14.48
CA ASN A 431 -2.32 -0.82 -15.24
C ASN A 431 -0.86 -0.80 -14.77
N GLN A 432 -0.34 -1.93 -14.25
CA GLN A 432 1.02 -2.04 -13.73
C GLN A 432 1.61 -3.42 -14.01
N TYR A 433 2.90 -3.46 -14.33
CA TYR A 433 3.66 -4.70 -14.40
C TYR A 433 3.98 -5.25 -13.02
N ARG A 434 3.92 -6.56 -12.90
CA ARG A 434 4.09 -7.31 -11.65
C ARG A 434 4.98 -8.50 -11.84
N LEU A 435 5.97 -8.66 -10.96
CA LEU A 435 6.72 -9.91 -10.82
C LEU A 435 6.00 -10.75 -9.77
N VAL A 436 5.34 -11.81 -10.20
CA VAL A 436 4.71 -12.78 -9.30
C VAL A 436 5.76 -13.79 -8.88
N ALA A 437 6.22 -13.68 -7.65
CA ALA A 437 7.33 -14.47 -7.14
C ALA A 437 7.01 -15.97 -7.11
N THR A 438 7.99 -16.79 -7.53
CA THR A 438 7.89 -18.25 -7.58
C THR A 438 8.88 -18.98 -6.68
N ASN A 439 9.81 -18.24 -6.06
CA ASN A 439 10.73 -18.72 -5.04
C ASN A 439 10.81 -17.77 -3.87
N ASN A 440 11.53 -18.16 -2.83
CA ASN A 440 11.86 -17.29 -1.70
C ASN A 440 13.30 -16.80 -1.83
N ILE A 441 13.53 -15.58 -1.32
CA ILE A 441 14.85 -15.02 -1.10
C ILE A 441 15.16 -14.90 0.39
N THR A 442 16.44 -14.78 0.71
CA THR A 442 16.97 -14.59 2.05
C THR A 442 17.64 -13.22 2.18
N PRO A 443 17.97 -12.76 3.39
CA PRO A 443 18.74 -11.53 3.57
C PRO A 443 20.08 -11.51 2.81
N GLY A 444 20.68 -12.69 2.54
CA GLY A 444 21.90 -12.83 1.74
C GLY A 444 21.75 -12.50 0.25
N ASP A 445 20.52 -12.45 -0.24
CA ASP A 445 20.19 -12.15 -1.63
C ASP A 445 19.92 -10.65 -1.86
N ILE A 446 20.14 -9.81 -0.83
CA ILE A 446 19.95 -8.36 -0.88
C ILE A 446 21.32 -7.69 -1.03
N LEU A 447 21.51 -6.99 -2.15
CA LEU A 447 22.64 -6.09 -2.34
C LEU A 447 22.29 -4.71 -1.79
N ARG A 448 22.98 -4.29 -0.73
CA ARG A 448 22.73 -3.00 -0.10
C ARG A 448 23.13 -1.83 -1.01
N GLY A 449 22.21 -0.89 -1.19
CA GLY A 449 22.48 0.39 -1.85
C GLY A 449 23.27 1.32 -0.92
N ASP A 450 22.75 1.48 0.31
CA ASP A 450 23.36 2.17 1.43
C ASP A 450 22.95 1.45 2.71
N ASP A 451 23.88 1.29 3.65
CA ASP A 451 23.61 0.56 4.87
C ASP A 451 23.24 1.50 6.01
N ARG A 452 22.70 0.92 7.09
CA ARG A 452 22.32 1.64 8.30
C ARG A 452 23.54 2.22 8.99
N SER A 453 23.53 3.53 9.24
CA SER A 453 24.51 4.18 10.11
C SER A 453 23.92 4.41 11.51
N GLN A 454 24.65 4.03 12.56
CA GLN A 454 24.17 4.17 13.95
C GLN A 454 24.23 5.63 14.46
N ALA A 455 24.85 6.53 13.71
CA ALA A 455 24.91 7.95 13.97
C ALA A 455 25.04 8.71 12.64
N PRO A 456 24.65 9.99 12.61
CA PRO A 456 24.86 10.82 11.43
C PRO A 456 26.32 10.82 10.96
N ALA A 457 26.53 10.83 9.65
CA ALA A 457 27.85 10.84 9.04
C ALA A 457 28.52 12.22 9.06
N ILE A 458 27.79 13.25 9.50
CA ILE A 458 28.28 14.64 9.57
C ILE A 458 29.61 14.74 10.37
N ALA A 459 30.72 14.83 9.65
CA ALA A 459 32.07 14.70 10.22
C ALA A 459 32.43 15.92 11.06
N GLU A 460 32.04 17.12 10.64
CA GLU A 460 32.37 18.38 11.29
C GLU A 460 31.15 18.81 12.16
N LYS A 461 31.37 18.87 13.47
CA LYS A 461 30.31 19.22 14.42
C LYS A 461 29.96 20.72 14.43
N GLY A 462 30.85 21.57 13.92
CA GLY A 462 30.73 23.00 14.13
C GLY A 462 30.89 23.38 15.60
N ASP A 463 30.52 24.62 15.94
CA ASP A 463 30.44 25.10 17.32
C ASP A 463 29.09 24.78 17.96
N ILE A 464 28.07 24.63 17.14
CA ILE A 464 26.71 24.22 17.53
C ILE A 464 26.07 23.32 16.46
N ARG A 465 25.26 22.34 16.91
CA ARG A 465 24.48 21.46 16.07
C ARG A 465 22.99 21.63 16.35
N VAL A 466 22.22 21.86 15.30
CA VAL A 466 20.76 21.98 15.34
C VAL A 466 20.16 20.83 14.54
N ALA A 467 19.14 20.14 15.08
CA ALA A 467 18.40 19.13 14.37
C ALA A 467 16.92 19.52 14.21
N SER A 468 16.31 19.09 13.11
CA SER A 468 14.87 19.13 12.83
C SER A 468 14.37 17.69 12.78
N PHE A 469 13.34 17.33 13.52
CA PHE A 469 12.83 15.97 13.57
C PHE A 469 11.31 15.91 13.73
N ASN A 470 10.61 15.46 12.70
CA ASN A 470 9.21 15.06 12.79
C ASN A 470 9.14 13.67 13.47
N VAL A 471 8.37 13.54 14.56
CA VAL A 471 8.34 12.37 15.43
C VAL A 471 7.11 11.48 15.24
N LEU A 472 6.39 11.63 14.13
CA LEU A 472 5.26 10.78 13.74
C LEU A 472 4.19 10.67 14.83
N ASN A 473 3.49 11.78 15.11
CA ASN A 473 2.36 11.81 16.06
C ASN A 473 2.70 11.22 17.44
N PHE A 474 3.66 11.83 18.14
CA PHE A 474 4.03 11.42 19.50
C PHE A 474 2.97 11.85 20.51
N PHE A 475 2.07 10.93 20.87
CA PHE A 475 1.01 11.09 21.86
C PHE A 475 1.27 10.24 23.10
N ASN A 476 1.00 10.79 24.28
CA ASN A 476 1.20 10.09 25.55
C ASN A 476 -0.11 9.79 26.31
N ASP A 477 -1.26 9.83 25.64
CA ASP A 477 -2.58 9.51 26.22
C ASP A 477 -2.59 8.11 26.87
N ALA A 478 -1.96 7.13 26.22
CA ALA A 478 -1.90 5.74 26.69
C ALA A 478 -1.21 5.56 28.05
N VAL A 479 -0.39 6.54 28.47
CA VAL A 479 0.29 6.56 29.78
C VAL A 479 -0.25 7.68 30.68
N GLY A 480 -1.44 8.19 30.42
CA GLY A 480 -2.14 9.19 31.25
C GLY A 480 -1.73 10.63 30.97
N GLY A 481 -1.32 10.92 29.74
CA GLY A 481 -1.07 12.27 29.24
C GLY A 481 -2.30 13.16 29.31
N ASP A 482 -2.08 14.47 29.34
CA ASP A 482 -3.15 15.45 29.30
C ASP A 482 -3.84 15.49 27.93
N ALA A 483 -5.11 15.90 27.90
CA ALA A 483 -5.86 16.05 26.63
C ALA A 483 -5.30 17.21 25.79
N ASN A 484 -5.36 17.06 24.45
CA ASN A 484 -5.09 18.08 23.46
C ASN A 484 -6.38 18.87 23.10
N PRO A 485 -6.30 19.98 22.28
CA PRO A 485 -7.45 20.83 22.00
C PRO A 485 -8.61 20.16 21.27
N THR A 486 -8.35 19.12 20.48
CA THR A 486 -9.38 18.43 19.68
C THR A 486 -9.91 17.17 20.36
N GLY A 487 -9.19 16.63 21.33
CA GLY A 487 -9.48 15.34 21.96
C GLY A 487 -9.11 14.13 21.08
N ASP A 488 -8.51 14.34 19.90
CA ASP A 488 -8.13 13.25 18.98
C ASP A 488 -6.75 12.69 19.36
N ASN A 489 -6.63 11.38 19.47
CA ASN A 489 -5.33 10.70 19.49
C ASN A 489 -5.00 10.21 18.06
N ARG A 490 -3.88 10.68 17.50
CA ARG A 490 -3.38 10.29 16.17
C ARG A 490 -2.17 9.37 16.23
N GLY A 491 -1.63 9.13 17.45
CA GLY A 491 -0.41 8.35 17.68
C GLY A 491 -0.71 6.97 18.28
N ALA A 492 0.17 6.55 19.19
CA ALA A 492 0.11 5.24 19.83
C ALA A 492 -1.23 5.00 20.54
N LEU A 493 -1.80 3.80 20.32
CA LEU A 493 -3.09 3.40 20.88
C LEU A 493 -2.95 2.58 22.17
N SER A 494 -1.73 2.11 22.48
CA SER A 494 -1.42 1.33 23.68
C SER A 494 -0.16 1.86 24.37
N GLU A 495 -0.01 1.51 25.64
CA GLU A 495 1.20 1.80 26.40
C GLU A 495 2.45 1.20 25.74
N GLU A 496 2.36 -0.04 25.25
CA GLU A 496 3.45 -0.72 24.59
C GLU A 496 3.91 0.03 23.32
N GLU A 497 2.97 0.44 22.44
CA GLU A 497 3.28 1.23 21.26
C GLU A 497 3.91 2.58 21.63
N MET A 498 3.37 3.26 22.61
CA MET A 498 3.88 4.56 23.07
C MET A 498 5.29 4.46 23.66
N LEU A 499 5.56 3.46 24.49
CA LEU A 499 6.88 3.23 25.05
C LEU A 499 7.90 2.87 23.97
N LEU A 500 7.51 2.05 22.99
CA LEU A 500 8.35 1.71 21.84
C LEU A 500 8.67 2.95 21.00
N GLN A 501 7.65 3.75 20.64
CA GLN A 501 7.83 5.00 19.90
C GLN A 501 8.79 5.93 20.63
N ARG A 502 8.57 6.16 21.93
CA ARG A 502 9.42 6.99 22.76
C ARG A 502 10.88 6.50 22.77
N THR A 503 11.08 5.20 22.93
CA THR A 503 12.43 4.62 22.94
C THR A 503 13.17 4.85 21.63
N LYS A 504 12.49 4.62 20.50
CA LYS A 504 13.07 4.87 19.17
C LYS A 504 13.44 6.35 18.97
N ILE A 505 12.54 7.27 19.33
CA ILE A 505 12.79 8.72 19.23
C ILE A 505 13.95 9.13 20.13
N VAL A 506 14.01 8.65 21.39
CA VAL A 506 15.11 8.92 22.33
C VAL A 506 16.43 8.41 21.77
N ASN A 507 16.48 7.22 21.21
CA ASN A 507 17.68 6.66 20.58
C ASN A 507 18.13 7.51 19.37
N ALA A 508 17.19 7.96 18.53
CA ALA A 508 17.48 8.84 17.40
C ALA A 508 18.04 10.20 17.87
N ILE A 509 17.39 10.89 18.82
CA ILE A 509 17.85 12.19 19.35
C ILE A 509 19.22 12.06 20.01
N THR A 510 19.45 11.00 20.77
CA THR A 510 20.75 10.74 21.41
C THR A 510 21.86 10.56 20.35
N ALA A 511 21.59 9.80 19.29
CA ALA A 511 22.55 9.57 18.21
C ALA A 511 22.84 10.83 17.38
N MET A 512 21.84 11.70 17.15
CA MET A 512 22.05 13.01 16.49
C MET A 512 23.02 13.89 17.26
N ASN A 513 23.07 13.79 18.60
CA ASN A 513 23.88 14.58 19.49
C ASN A 513 23.81 16.08 19.18
N ALA A 514 22.58 16.58 19.00
CA ALA A 514 22.30 17.97 18.67
C ALA A 514 22.20 18.82 19.95
N ASP A 515 22.63 20.09 19.86
CA ASP A 515 22.53 21.05 20.95
C ASP A 515 21.13 21.68 21.05
N ILE A 516 20.43 21.76 19.91
CA ILE A 516 19.03 22.20 19.82
C ILE A 516 18.31 21.21 18.89
N VAL A 517 17.09 20.80 19.25
CA VAL A 517 16.23 19.94 18.45
C VAL A 517 14.88 20.59 18.27
N GLY A 518 14.49 20.91 17.06
CA GLY A 518 13.14 21.26 16.68
C GLY A 518 12.32 20.00 16.40
N LEU A 519 11.15 19.91 17.02
CA LEU A 519 10.28 18.75 16.95
C LEU A 519 8.97 19.12 16.24
N MET A 520 8.45 18.23 15.41
CA MET A 520 7.12 18.30 14.81
C MET A 520 6.33 17.06 15.22
N GLU A 521 5.00 17.18 15.18
CA GLU A 521 4.05 16.10 15.51
C GLU A 521 4.06 15.62 16.97
N ILE A 522 4.39 16.50 17.90
CA ILE A 522 4.16 16.27 19.32
C ILE A 522 2.70 16.56 19.66
N ALA A 523 2.08 15.78 20.53
CA ALA A 523 0.74 16.06 21.03
C ALA A 523 0.68 17.47 21.66
N ASN A 524 -0.30 18.27 21.23
CA ASN A 524 -0.51 19.63 21.72
C ASN A 524 -1.24 19.61 23.06
N ASN A 525 -0.64 19.00 24.08
CA ASN A 525 -1.26 18.82 25.39
C ASN A 525 -0.60 19.67 26.50
N GLY A 526 0.07 20.76 26.10
CA GLY A 526 0.67 21.75 26.95
C GLY A 526 2.12 21.49 27.34
N PHE A 527 2.57 22.10 28.46
CA PHE A 527 3.98 22.08 28.89
C PHE A 527 4.12 21.55 30.33
N GLY A 528 3.02 21.12 30.97
CA GLY A 528 3.00 20.63 32.34
C GLY A 528 3.58 19.22 32.51
N GLU A 529 3.51 18.69 33.74
CA GLU A 529 4.08 17.40 34.11
C GLU A 529 3.57 16.20 33.28
N LYS A 530 2.34 16.29 32.77
CA LYS A 530 1.71 15.22 31.93
C LYS A 530 1.73 15.51 30.45
N SER A 531 2.48 16.52 30.00
CA SER A 531 2.60 16.82 28.59
C SER A 531 3.49 15.81 27.86
N ALA A 532 3.26 15.63 26.55
CA ALA A 532 4.07 14.75 25.70
C ALA A 532 5.52 15.23 25.63
N ILE A 533 5.75 16.55 25.52
CA ILE A 533 7.11 17.09 25.47
C ILE A 533 7.88 16.85 26.77
N ARG A 534 7.24 16.97 27.94
CA ARG A 534 7.83 16.65 29.22
C ARG A 534 8.18 15.17 29.31
N ASN A 535 7.24 14.30 28.94
CA ASN A 535 7.45 12.84 28.94
C ASN A 535 8.65 12.42 28.08
N LEU A 536 8.81 13.06 26.91
CA LEU A 536 9.96 12.81 26.03
C LEU A 536 11.26 13.29 26.63
N VAL A 537 11.30 14.52 27.19
CA VAL A 537 12.51 15.10 27.78
C VAL A 537 12.94 14.33 29.03
N ASP A 538 12.02 13.92 29.88
CA ASP A 538 12.33 13.14 31.06
C ASP A 538 12.99 11.80 30.66
N ALA A 539 12.41 11.08 29.68
CA ALA A 539 12.99 9.83 29.18
C ALA A 539 14.35 10.03 28.48
N LEU A 540 14.53 11.13 27.77
CA LEU A 540 15.80 11.47 27.14
C LEU A 540 16.87 11.73 28.19
N ASN A 541 16.55 12.48 29.24
CA ASN A 541 17.49 12.85 30.30
C ASN A 541 17.87 11.68 31.22
N GLU A 542 17.05 10.62 31.29
CA GLU A 542 17.46 9.37 31.97
C GLU A 542 18.70 8.72 31.36
N LEU A 543 18.99 9.00 30.07
CA LEU A 543 20.14 8.43 29.36
C LEU A 543 21.32 9.40 29.19
N GLN A 544 21.15 10.68 29.56
CA GLN A 544 22.18 11.71 29.38
C GLN A 544 23.04 11.91 30.64
N ALA A 545 24.28 12.34 30.45
CA ALA A 545 25.10 12.88 31.54
C ALA A 545 24.55 14.25 31.98
N ASP A 546 24.82 14.65 33.22
CA ASP A 546 24.30 15.92 33.80
C ASP A 546 24.64 17.15 32.95
N GLU A 547 25.78 17.16 32.26
CA GLU A 547 26.23 18.21 31.34
C GLU A 547 25.54 18.20 29.97
N ASP A 548 24.83 17.12 29.62
CA ASP A 548 24.21 16.91 28.30
C ASP A 548 22.69 16.87 28.36
N ILE A 549 22.08 17.12 29.50
CA ILE A 549 20.63 17.11 29.67
C ILE A 549 19.94 18.15 28.78
N TYR A 550 18.73 17.83 28.39
CA TYR A 550 17.85 18.70 27.62
C TYR A 550 16.84 19.39 28.49
N ALA A 551 16.54 20.63 28.15
CA ALA A 551 15.35 21.38 28.54
C ALA A 551 14.49 21.62 27.31
N PHE A 552 13.23 21.99 27.48
CA PHE A 552 12.38 22.40 26.36
C PHE A 552 11.97 23.88 26.49
N VAL A 553 11.68 24.48 25.35
CA VAL A 553 11.19 25.86 25.28
C VAL A 553 9.71 25.89 25.64
N GLU A 554 9.34 26.73 26.58
CA GLU A 554 7.96 27.01 26.96
C GLU A 554 7.59 28.44 26.53
N ILE A 555 6.34 28.62 26.04
CA ILE A 555 5.80 29.93 25.65
C ILE A 555 5.18 30.65 26.85
N ALA A 556 5.10 31.98 26.78
CA ALA A 556 4.44 32.78 27.82
C ALA A 556 2.94 32.41 27.93
N ASP A 557 2.38 32.49 29.13
CA ASP A 557 0.96 32.17 29.40
C ASP A 557 0.00 32.98 28.53
N THR A 558 0.38 34.21 28.16
CA THR A 558 -0.39 35.11 27.30
C THR A 558 -0.50 34.62 25.86
N ASP A 559 0.43 33.76 25.42
CA ASP A 559 0.49 33.23 24.08
C ASP A 559 -0.12 31.82 23.96
N LYS A 560 -0.49 31.24 25.10
CA LYS A 560 -1.16 29.94 25.18
C LYS A 560 -2.64 30.07 24.82
N LYS A 561 -3.10 29.33 23.80
CA LYS A 561 -4.53 29.17 23.55
C LYS A 561 -5.16 28.39 24.71
N ASP A 562 -6.31 28.90 25.19
CA ASP A 562 -7.03 28.35 26.37
C ASP A 562 -6.14 28.19 27.61
N GLY A 563 -5.10 29.04 27.74
CA GLY A 563 -4.15 29.03 28.85
C GLY A 563 -3.22 27.80 28.90
N LYS A 564 -3.19 26.97 27.86
CA LYS A 564 -2.46 25.69 27.89
C LYS A 564 -1.73 25.36 26.57
N TYR A 565 -2.34 25.58 25.40
CA TYR A 565 -1.96 24.98 24.13
C TYR A 565 -1.18 25.92 23.22
N LEU A 566 -0.31 25.39 22.37
CA LEU A 566 0.29 26.12 21.25
C LEU A 566 -0.57 25.93 19.98
N GLY A 567 -1.45 26.89 19.70
CA GLY A 567 -2.42 26.81 18.61
C GLY A 567 -3.58 25.84 18.87
N GLY A 568 -4.34 25.48 17.82
CA GLY A 568 -5.62 24.77 17.93
C GLY A 568 -5.65 23.35 17.38
N ASP A 569 -4.58 22.84 16.78
CA ASP A 569 -4.54 21.46 16.26
C ASP A 569 -4.20 20.45 17.38
N ALA A 570 -4.50 19.17 17.17
CA ALA A 570 -4.17 18.07 18.07
C ALA A 570 -2.66 17.89 18.28
N ILE A 571 -1.87 18.25 17.29
CA ILE A 571 -0.40 18.20 17.31
C ILE A 571 0.20 19.59 17.19
N THR A 572 1.43 19.74 17.64
CA THR A 572 2.16 20.99 17.64
C THR A 572 3.64 20.80 17.33
N VAL A 573 4.38 21.90 17.27
CA VAL A 573 5.84 21.89 17.25
C VAL A 573 6.40 22.03 18.66
N GLY A 574 7.61 21.53 18.88
CA GLY A 574 8.36 21.66 20.13
C GLY A 574 9.81 22.06 19.86
N MET A 575 10.53 22.43 20.90
CA MET A 575 11.93 22.77 20.80
C MET A 575 12.66 22.34 22.05
N LEU A 576 13.67 21.48 21.90
CA LEU A 576 14.55 21.05 22.97
C LEU A 576 15.90 21.77 22.82
N TYR A 577 16.59 21.98 23.93
CA TYR A 577 17.94 22.56 23.92
C TYR A 577 18.75 22.06 25.11
N ARG A 578 20.09 22.04 24.95
CA ARG A 578 21.03 21.75 26.02
C ARG A 578 21.44 23.03 26.77
N PRO A 579 21.03 23.24 28.04
CA PRO A 579 21.35 24.48 28.77
C PRO A 579 22.85 24.73 28.97
N ALA A 580 23.66 23.67 28.97
CA ALA A 580 25.11 23.78 29.04
C ALA A 580 25.76 24.34 27.75
N ARG A 581 25.04 24.29 26.61
CA ARG A 581 25.54 24.69 25.31
C ARG A 581 24.95 26.01 24.83
N VAL A 582 23.67 26.22 25.07
CA VAL A 582 22.93 27.44 24.68
C VAL A 582 21.99 27.89 25.78
N THR A 583 21.73 29.18 25.83
CA THR A 583 20.78 29.74 26.80
C THR A 583 19.75 30.62 26.08
N PRO A 584 18.47 30.58 26.49
CA PRO A 584 17.46 31.51 25.96
C PRO A 584 17.92 32.96 26.18
N ALA A 585 17.91 33.77 25.11
CA ALA A 585 18.30 35.18 25.14
C ALA A 585 17.10 36.12 25.37
N ALA A 586 15.89 35.62 25.15
CA ALA A 586 14.62 36.33 25.31
C ALA A 586 13.53 35.32 25.60
N GLU A 587 12.33 35.79 25.89
CA GLU A 587 11.14 34.93 25.92
C GLU A 587 10.90 34.31 24.53
N ALA A 588 10.39 33.09 24.50
CA ALA A 588 9.95 32.44 23.28
C ALA A 588 8.78 33.23 22.69
N PHE A 589 8.65 33.18 21.37
CA PHE A 589 7.56 33.85 20.66
C PHE A 589 6.83 32.89 19.74
N VAL A 590 5.58 33.21 19.46
CA VAL A 590 4.70 32.42 18.60
C VAL A 590 4.38 33.18 17.33
N ILE A 591 4.45 32.50 16.19
CA ILE A 591 3.91 33.01 14.94
C ILE A 591 2.63 32.21 14.65
N ALA A 592 1.48 32.86 14.85
CA ALA A 592 0.19 32.28 14.53
C ALA A 592 0.06 32.07 13.01
N THR A 593 -0.43 30.92 12.61
CA THR A 593 -0.70 30.57 11.21
C THR A 593 -2.18 30.83 10.88
N PRO A 594 -2.51 31.11 9.61
CA PRO A 594 -3.90 31.23 9.18
C PRO A 594 -4.69 29.93 9.40
N GLU A 595 -5.93 30.07 9.84
CA GLU A 595 -6.93 29.00 9.92
C GLU A 595 -7.96 29.25 8.79
N GLN A 596 -8.43 28.19 8.12
CA GLN A 596 -9.47 28.31 7.10
C GLN A 596 -10.82 27.92 7.66
N HIS A 597 -11.75 28.87 7.71
CA HIS A 597 -13.12 28.68 8.18
C HIS A 597 -14.08 29.10 7.08
N ALA A 598 -14.51 28.16 6.25
CA ALA A 598 -15.51 28.40 5.22
C ALA A 598 -16.86 27.80 5.65
N ALA A 599 -17.88 28.67 5.79
CA ALA A 599 -19.23 28.21 6.06
C ALA A 599 -19.78 27.38 4.87
N GLU A 600 -20.80 26.56 5.12
CA GLU A 600 -21.46 25.79 4.06
C GLU A 600 -21.98 26.72 2.95
N ALA A 601 -21.88 26.28 1.70
CA ALA A 601 -22.34 26.96 0.51
C ALA A 601 -21.70 28.33 0.21
N VAL A 602 -20.44 28.57 0.67
CA VAL A 602 -19.70 29.82 0.32
C VAL A 602 -19.29 29.86 -1.14
N ALA A 603 -19.21 28.73 -1.81
CA ALA A 603 -18.83 28.57 -3.21
C ALA A 603 -19.70 27.51 -3.89
N SER A 604 -19.70 27.50 -5.23
CA SER A 604 -20.37 26.49 -6.03
C SER A 604 -19.50 26.08 -7.21
N ARG A 605 -19.66 24.84 -7.67
CA ARG A 605 -19.02 24.28 -8.88
C ARG A 605 -20.05 23.48 -9.66
N GLU A 606 -19.79 23.24 -10.93
CA GLU A 606 -20.59 22.36 -11.78
C GLU A 606 -19.86 21.04 -12.00
N VAL A 607 -20.52 19.93 -11.70
CA VAL A 607 -20.03 18.58 -11.92
C VAL A 607 -21.13 17.80 -12.65
N ASP A 608 -20.84 17.23 -13.80
CA ASP A 608 -21.78 16.47 -14.64
C ASP A 608 -23.11 17.21 -14.91
N GLY A 609 -23.04 18.51 -15.12
CA GLY A 609 -24.21 19.36 -15.38
C GLY A 609 -25.08 19.62 -14.15
N LYS A 610 -24.61 19.29 -12.94
CA LYS A 610 -25.25 19.59 -11.66
C LYS A 610 -24.45 20.63 -10.88
N GLN A 611 -25.15 21.62 -10.32
CA GLN A 611 -24.53 22.57 -9.40
C GLN A 611 -24.34 21.88 -8.02
N GLU A 612 -23.11 21.86 -7.56
CA GLU A 612 -22.75 21.46 -6.20
C GLU A 612 -22.33 22.71 -5.41
N THR A 613 -22.72 22.77 -4.16
CA THR A 613 -22.29 23.82 -3.22
C THR A 613 -21.23 23.27 -2.26
N SER A 614 -20.28 24.12 -1.84
CA SER A 614 -19.23 23.71 -0.93
C SER A 614 -19.79 23.25 0.44
N PRO A 615 -19.24 22.17 1.01
CA PRO A 615 -19.44 21.91 2.43
C PRO A 615 -18.74 22.97 3.29
N ALA A 616 -18.97 22.99 4.59
CA ALA A 616 -18.14 23.73 5.51
C ALA A 616 -16.73 23.15 5.59
N PHE A 617 -15.73 24.02 5.67
CA PHE A 617 -14.32 23.64 5.83
C PHE A 617 -13.79 24.27 7.11
N ASP A 618 -13.26 23.43 8.01
CA ASP A 618 -12.53 23.82 9.20
C ASP A 618 -11.15 23.19 9.14
N LYS A 619 -10.13 24.01 8.85
CA LYS A 619 -8.75 23.57 8.68
C LYS A 619 -7.81 24.40 9.53
N TYR A 620 -6.94 23.68 10.23
CA TYR A 620 -5.92 24.25 11.11
C TYR A 620 -4.53 23.98 10.54
N GLN A 621 -3.64 24.91 10.76
CA GLN A 621 -2.19 24.72 10.66
C GLN A 621 -1.59 24.84 12.07
N ARG A 622 -0.39 24.33 12.26
CA ARG A 622 0.31 24.43 13.54
C ARG A 622 0.96 25.80 13.62
N TYR A 623 0.92 26.41 14.81
CA TYR A 623 1.62 27.64 15.05
C TYR A 623 3.13 27.40 15.07
N SER A 624 3.91 28.34 14.57
CA SER A 624 5.37 28.24 14.61
C SER A 624 5.89 28.74 15.97
N LEU A 625 6.93 28.07 16.48
CA LEU A 625 7.60 28.38 17.73
C LEU A 625 8.98 28.97 17.45
N GLY A 626 9.24 30.18 17.95
CA GLY A 626 10.51 30.86 17.80
C GLY A 626 11.21 31.08 19.15
N GLN A 627 12.54 30.86 19.16
CA GLN A 627 13.39 31.14 20.33
C GLN A 627 14.73 31.73 19.89
N LYS A 628 15.12 32.81 20.52
CA LYS A 628 16.47 33.34 20.39
C LYS A 628 17.36 32.75 21.46
N PHE A 629 18.48 32.17 21.05
CA PHE A 629 19.51 31.59 21.92
C PHE A 629 20.79 32.42 21.94
N ASN A 630 21.46 32.51 23.09
CA ASN A 630 22.85 32.90 23.17
C ASN A 630 23.73 31.67 22.91
N ILE A 631 24.71 31.83 22.06
CA ILE A 631 25.80 30.90 21.79
C ILE A 631 27.11 31.64 22.08
N ALA A 632 27.66 31.42 23.26
CA ALA A 632 28.76 32.22 23.78
C ALA A 632 28.41 33.74 23.78
N ASP A 633 29.11 34.55 22.99
CA ASP A 633 28.92 36.02 22.86
C ASP A 633 28.12 36.41 21.59
N GLN A 634 27.54 35.43 20.92
CA GLN A 634 26.75 35.60 19.72
C GLN A 634 25.33 35.05 19.93
N SER A 635 24.44 35.15 18.94
CA SER A 635 23.06 34.64 19.08
C SER A 635 22.53 34.10 17.78
N LEU A 636 21.65 33.11 17.90
CA LEU A 636 20.88 32.48 16.84
C LEU A 636 19.39 32.56 17.19
N THR A 637 18.56 32.98 16.25
CA THR A 637 17.09 32.77 16.35
C THR A 637 16.72 31.53 15.57
N LEU A 638 16.08 30.57 16.24
CA LEU A 638 15.54 29.37 15.63
C LEU A 638 14.01 29.45 15.60
N VAL A 639 13.39 29.09 14.47
CA VAL A 639 11.95 29.01 14.30
C VAL A 639 11.59 27.60 13.79
N VAL A 640 10.77 26.88 14.54
CA VAL A 640 10.29 25.53 14.19
C VAL A 640 8.90 25.62 13.59
N ASN A 641 8.66 24.93 12.48
CA ASN A 641 7.43 25.01 11.70
C ASN A 641 6.90 23.62 11.36
N HIS A 642 5.59 23.55 11.19
CA HIS A 642 4.91 22.39 10.64
C HIS A 642 3.67 22.83 9.87
N LEU A 643 3.73 22.90 8.54
CA LEU A 643 2.62 23.37 7.73
C LEU A 643 1.56 22.27 7.52
N LYS A 644 0.44 22.61 6.88
CA LYS A 644 -0.69 21.69 6.67
C LYS A 644 -0.30 20.55 5.72
N SER A 645 -0.58 19.31 6.16
CA SER A 645 -0.33 18.10 5.36
C SER A 645 -1.11 18.06 4.05
N LYS A 646 -0.56 17.33 3.07
CA LYS A 646 -1.10 17.19 1.70
C LYS A 646 -2.32 16.25 1.61
N GLY A 647 -2.61 15.46 2.63
CA GLY A 647 -3.59 14.36 2.57
C GLY A 647 -5.07 14.78 2.60
N SER A 648 -5.41 15.92 3.21
CA SER A 648 -6.80 16.38 3.34
C SER A 648 -7.07 17.62 2.53
N GLY A 649 -8.19 17.66 1.78
CA GLY A 649 -8.56 18.81 0.96
C GLY A 649 -8.96 20.04 1.76
N CYS A 650 -8.70 21.21 1.19
CA CYS A 650 -9.14 22.55 1.61
C CYS A 650 -10.15 23.10 0.60
N LEU A 651 -10.63 24.33 0.79
CA LEU A 651 -11.67 24.91 -0.08
C LEU A 651 -11.22 25.01 -1.54
N GLU A 652 -9.97 25.40 -1.78
CA GLU A 652 -9.41 25.55 -3.11
C GLU A 652 -9.32 24.20 -3.86
N ASP A 653 -9.01 23.09 -3.15
CA ASP A 653 -9.00 21.77 -3.75
C ASP A 653 -10.41 21.31 -4.15
N TRP A 654 -11.41 21.64 -3.31
CA TRP A 654 -12.80 21.38 -3.65
C TRP A 654 -13.27 22.15 -4.88
N LEU A 655 -12.89 23.43 -4.98
CA LEU A 655 -13.24 24.30 -6.13
C LEU A 655 -12.60 23.85 -7.44
N ASN A 656 -11.36 23.36 -7.37
CA ASN A 656 -10.54 22.97 -8.52
C ASN A 656 -10.54 21.46 -8.78
N PHE A 657 -11.39 20.73 -8.04
CA PHE A 657 -11.49 19.29 -8.18
C PHE A 657 -11.96 18.90 -9.58
N ASP A 658 -11.14 18.16 -10.34
CA ASP A 658 -11.57 17.39 -11.49
C ASP A 658 -11.85 15.94 -11.07
N GLU A 659 -12.45 15.15 -11.98
CA GLU A 659 -12.85 13.77 -11.72
C GLU A 659 -11.68 12.83 -11.35
N ASN A 660 -10.42 13.25 -11.52
CA ASN A 660 -9.22 12.46 -11.30
C ASN A 660 -8.60 12.61 -9.90
N ARG A 661 -9.20 13.41 -9.03
CA ARG A 661 -8.96 13.45 -7.58
C ARG A 661 -7.69 14.11 -7.05
N ASP A 662 -6.64 14.29 -7.83
CA ASP A 662 -5.41 14.95 -7.38
C ASP A 662 -5.20 16.28 -8.10
N PRO A 663 -4.64 17.29 -7.43
CA PRO A 663 -4.23 18.51 -8.09
C PRO A 663 -3.24 18.20 -9.22
N GLN A 664 -3.56 18.63 -10.44
CA GLN A 664 -2.74 18.36 -11.63
C GLN A 664 -1.35 19.01 -11.55
N ASP A 665 -1.14 19.92 -10.60
CA ASP A 665 0.13 20.59 -10.38
C ASP A 665 1.14 19.77 -9.55
N LEU A 666 0.80 18.55 -9.16
CA LEU A 666 1.62 17.60 -8.42
C LEU A 666 2.02 18.05 -7.00
N GLN A 667 1.42 19.11 -6.47
CA GLN A 667 1.73 19.66 -5.15
C GLN A 667 0.87 19.10 -4.01
N GLY A 668 -0.08 18.22 -4.33
CA GLY A 668 -1.05 17.68 -3.37
C GLY A 668 -2.03 18.70 -2.84
N LYS A 669 -2.91 18.29 -1.96
CA LYS A 669 -4.03 19.13 -1.45
C LYS A 669 -3.56 20.22 -0.51
N CYS A 670 -4.40 21.26 -0.32
CA CYS A 670 -4.18 22.41 0.58
C CYS A 670 -2.96 23.29 0.22
N ASN A 671 -2.49 23.30 -1.03
CA ASN A 671 -1.31 24.07 -1.41
C ASN A 671 -1.48 25.59 -1.13
N ALA A 672 -2.56 26.22 -1.59
CA ALA A 672 -2.83 27.62 -1.34
C ALA A 672 -2.90 27.96 0.17
N PHE A 673 -3.38 27.02 0.99
CA PHE A 673 -3.44 27.19 2.43
C PHE A 673 -2.04 27.16 3.08
N ARG A 674 -1.13 26.29 2.59
CA ARG A 674 0.29 26.33 2.97
C ARG A 674 0.98 27.62 2.50
N VAL A 675 0.64 28.11 1.30
CA VAL A 675 1.13 29.42 0.81
C VAL A 675 0.70 30.56 1.73
N SER A 676 -0.54 30.52 2.28
CA SER A 676 -0.98 31.51 3.28
C SER A 676 -0.11 31.49 4.53
N ALA A 677 0.24 30.29 5.03
CA ALA A 677 1.11 30.16 6.18
C ALA A 677 2.54 30.61 5.89
N ALA A 678 3.09 30.23 4.72
CA ALA A 678 4.42 30.67 4.28
C ALA A 678 4.51 32.21 4.16
N LYS A 679 3.45 32.87 3.67
CA LYS A 679 3.36 34.35 3.62
C LYS A 679 3.41 34.95 5.03
N VAL A 680 2.56 34.52 5.94
CA VAL A 680 2.52 35.03 7.32
C VAL A 680 3.84 34.76 8.05
N LEU A 681 4.40 33.58 7.87
CA LEU A 681 5.72 33.23 8.41
C LEU A 681 6.79 34.19 7.86
N GLY A 682 6.90 34.34 6.55
CA GLY A 682 7.88 35.23 5.92
C GLY A 682 7.77 36.66 6.39
N GLU A 683 6.54 37.23 6.50
CA GLU A 683 6.30 38.58 7.04
C GLU A 683 6.76 38.73 8.50
N ALA A 684 6.63 37.68 9.31
CA ALA A 684 7.10 37.69 10.69
C ALA A 684 8.64 37.60 10.75
N LEU A 685 9.25 36.76 9.93
CA LEU A 685 10.68 36.52 9.88
C LEU A 685 11.48 37.75 9.44
N GLN A 686 10.93 38.58 8.53
CA GLN A 686 11.56 39.84 8.12
C GLN A 686 11.77 40.87 9.26
N LYS A 687 11.11 40.67 10.40
CA LYS A 687 11.26 41.53 11.57
C LYS A 687 12.30 41.05 12.57
N ILE A 688 12.95 39.93 12.27
CA ILE A 688 13.94 39.31 13.13
C ILE A 688 15.34 39.72 12.65
N ASP A 689 16.10 40.34 13.55
CA ASP A 689 17.47 40.75 13.27
C ASP A 689 18.48 39.66 13.72
N GLY A 690 19.60 39.60 13.00
CA GLY A 690 20.69 38.68 13.29
C GLY A 690 20.54 37.32 12.56
N ASP A 691 21.26 36.32 13.03
CA ASP A 691 21.24 34.99 12.45
C ASP A 691 19.90 34.31 12.68
N LEU A 692 19.31 33.82 11.59
CA LEU A 692 17.99 33.21 11.57
C LEU A 692 18.03 31.84 10.88
N LEU A 693 17.58 30.80 11.59
CA LEU A 693 17.35 29.45 11.09
C LEU A 693 15.86 29.12 11.22
N VAL A 694 15.28 28.64 10.15
CA VAL A 694 13.89 28.19 10.07
C VAL A 694 13.93 26.71 9.70
N ILE A 695 13.42 25.84 10.56
CA ILE A 695 13.42 24.40 10.34
C ILE A 695 12.03 23.82 10.45
N GLY A 696 11.84 22.63 9.90
CA GLY A 696 10.67 21.81 10.10
C GLY A 696 10.06 21.27 8.82
N ASP A 697 9.00 20.50 9.01
CA ASP A 697 8.19 19.94 7.94
C ASP A 697 7.27 21.01 7.33
N LEU A 698 7.63 21.48 6.15
CA LEU A 698 6.82 22.46 5.40
C LEU A 698 5.72 21.78 4.58
N ASN A 699 5.63 20.45 4.60
CA ASN A 699 4.70 19.68 3.77
C ASN A 699 4.70 20.15 2.29
N ALA A 700 5.86 20.53 1.82
CA ALA A 700 6.09 21.06 0.48
C ALA A 700 7.48 20.62 0.01
N TYR A 701 7.58 20.03 -1.16
CA TYR A 701 8.85 19.62 -1.75
C TYR A 701 9.67 20.82 -2.22
N GLY A 702 10.95 20.61 -2.50
CA GLY A 702 11.95 21.66 -2.69
C GLY A 702 11.58 22.81 -3.63
N LEU A 703 10.82 22.56 -4.71
CA LEU A 703 10.40 23.58 -5.67
C LEU A 703 8.89 23.89 -5.64
N GLU A 704 8.17 23.42 -4.60
CA GLU A 704 6.76 23.74 -4.42
C GLU A 704 6.53 25.16 -3.89
N ASP A 705 5.32 25.65 -4.13
CA ASP A 705 4.95 27.05 -3.88
C ASP A 705 5.26 27.56 -2.45
N PRO A 706 4.98 26.82 -1.36
CA PRO A 706 5.28 27.31 -0.01
C PRO A 706 6.77 27.54 0.24
N VAL A 707 7.64 26.63 -0.27
CA VAL A 707 9.10 26.78 -0.18
C VAL A 707 9.56 27.96 -1.01
N ARG A 708 9.04 28.09 -2.25
CA ARG A 708 9.36 29.22 -3.14
C ARG A 708 8.95 30.58 -2.54
N VAL A 709 7.82 30.65 -1.86
CA VAL A 709 7.39 31.87 -1.13
C VAL A 709 8.41 32.25 -0.05
N LEU A 710 8.94 31.29 0.69
CA LEU A 710 9.94 31.57 1.73
C LEU A 710 11.32 31.89 1.13
N THR A 711 11.63 31.40 -0.05
CA THR A 711 12.94 31.52 -0.70
C THR A 711 12.92 32.56 -1.83
N ASP A 712 12.91 32.14 -3.07
CA ASP A 712 13.34 32.91 -4.25
C ASP A 712 12.23 33.24 -5.24
N TYR A 713 10.96 33.07 -4.90
CA TYR A 713 9.88 33.41 -5.81
C TYR A 713 9.92 34.86 -6.25
N ASP A 714 9.73 35.11 -7.55
CA ASP A 714 9.58 36.44 -8.14
C ASP A 714 8.51 36.36 -9.24
N ALA A 715 7.35 36.99 -9.00
CA ALA A 715 6.24 37.00 -9.94
C ALA A 715 6.59 37.65 -11.30
N ALA A 716 7.59 38.55 -11.33
CA ALA A 716 8.02 39.20 -12.57
C ALA A 716 8.84 38.25 -13.48
N GLN A 717 9.34 37.15 -12.93
CA GLN A 717 10.16 36.16 -13.64
C GLN A 717 9.48 34.79 -13.71
N SER A 718 8.30 34.62 -13.11
CA SER A 718 7.58 33.34 -13.05
C SER A 718 6.38 33.37 -14.01
N GLU A 719 6.21 32.27 -14.76
CA GLU A 719 5.00 32.02 -15.56
C GLU A 719 3.80 31.66 -14.69
N ARG A 720 4.06 31.24 -13.44
CA ARG A 720 3.07 30.74 -12.48
C ARG A 720 2.78 31.82 -11.43
N VAL A 721 1.50 32.11 -11.21
CA VAL A 721 1.02 33.04 -10.17
C VAL A 721 0.72 32.24 -8.91
N LEU A 722 1.44 32.55 -7.82
CA LEU A 722 1.18 31.95 -6.50
C LEU A 722 0.11 32.75 -5.77
N ARG A 723 -0.81 32.07 -5.10
CA ARG A 723 -1.92 32.65 -4.34
C ARG A 723 -2.07 32.04 -2.95
N THR A 724 -2.44 32.89 -2.01
CA THR A 724 -2.93 32.47 -0.70
C THR A 724 -4.33 31.86 -0.77
N ALA A 725 -4.75 31.13 0.27
CA ALA A 725 -6.08 30.57 0.37
C ALA A 725 -7.12 31.65 0.72
N SER A 726 -8.35 31.44 0.28
CA SER A 726 -9.52 32.23 0.64
C SER A 726 -10.16 31.77 1.96
N TRP A 727 -11.05 32.61 2.53
CA TRP A 727 -11.81 32.31 3.75
C TRP A 727 -10.93 31.96 4.95
N THR A 728 -9.85 32.70 5.14
CA THR A 728 -8.91 32.49 6.25
C THR A 728 -9.11 33.49 7.36
N THR A 729 -8.78 33.06 8.59
CA THR A 729 -8.69 33.88 9.79
C THR A 729 -7.28 33.79 10.37
N LEU A 730 -6.87 34.85 11.07
CA LEU A 730 -5.62 34.90 11.81
C LEU A 730 -5.88 35.50 13.20
N ASN A 731 -5.52 34.81 14.26
CA ASN A 731 -5.82 35.23 15.63
C ASN A 731 -7.31 35.58 15.85
N GLY A 732 -8.21 34.74 15.30
CA GLY A 732 -9.66 34.89 15.40
C GLY A 732 -10.27 36.05 14.64
N LYS A 733 -9.51 36.75 13.79
CA LYS A 733 -9.98 37.82 12.91
C LYS A 733 -9.89 37.37 11.44
N VAL A 734 -10.80 37.84 10.61
CA VAL A 734 -10.73 37.65 9.16
C VAL A 734 -9.38 38.14 8.65
N TYR A 735 -8.64 37.25 8.00
CA TYR A 735 -7.37 37.53 7.35
C TYR A 735 -7.61 37.81 5.86
N GLU A 736 -8.21 36.85 5.16
CA GLU A 736 -8.54 36.98 3.76
C GLU A 736 -9.90 36.34 3.44
N HIS A 737 -10.77 37.04 2.67
CA HIS A 737 -11.96 36.46 2.06
C HIS A 737 -11.66 35.89 0.68
N GLN A 738 -10.72 36.50 -0.05
CA GLN A 738 -10.25 36.04 -1.37
C GLN A 738 -8.73 35.93 -1.30
N GLY A 739 -8.18 34.89 -1.95
CA GLY A 739 -6.74 34.71 -1.99
C GLY A 739 -6.01 35.87 -2.64
N THR A 740 -4.85 36.22 -2.10
CA THR A 740 -3.98 37.32 -2.55
C THR A 740 -2.81 36.74 -3.35
N GLU A 741 -2.43 37.40 -4.44
CA GLU A 741 -1.26 37.05 -5.22
C GLU A 741 0.04 37.38 -4.47
N ILE A 742 0.99 36.50 -4.52
CA ILE A 742 2.34 36.74 -3.99
C ILE A 742 3.17 37.42 -5.08
N SER A 743 3.76 38.55 -4.77
CA SER A 743 4.62 39.26 -5.70
C SER A 743 6.08 38.82 -5.65
N LYS A 744 6.58 38.47 -4.44
CA LYS A 744 7.98 38.13 -4.22
C LYS A 744 8.15 37.25 -2.98
N GLY A 745 9.12 36.35 -3.02
CA GLY A 745 9.57 35.52 -1.90
C GLY A 745 10.39 36.31 -0.86
N TYR A 746 10.61 35.71 0.28
CA TYR A 746 11.24 36.32 1.45
C TYR A 746 12.75 36.20 1.50
N GLY A 747 13.38 35.51 0.50
CA GLY A 747 14.83 35.49 0.28
C GLY A 747 15.61 34.63 1.25
N LEU A 748 14.98 33.64 1.91
CA LEU A 748 15.72 32.64 2.68
C LEU A 748 16.45 31.68 1.74
N ILE A 749 17.52 31.09 2.24
CA ILE A 749 18.38 30.15 1.53
C ILE A 749 18.12 28.75 2.08
N ASN A 750 17.75 27.81 1.20
CA ASN A 750 17.61 26.41 1.58
C ASN A 750 19.01 25.78 1.72
N LEU A 751 19.38 25.41 2.94
CA LEU A 751 20.71 24.91 3.25
C LEU A 751 20.96 23.49 2.67
N ASN A 752 19.92 22.64 2.60
CA ASN A 752 20.02 21.32 1.98
C ASN A 752 20.35 21.47 0.48
N THR A 753 19.59 22.30 -0.21
CA THR A 753 19.82 22.59 -1.64
C THR A 753 21.17 23.29 -1.87
N LEU A 754 21.57 24.17 -0.96
CA LEU A 754 22.87 24.85 -1.06
C LEU A 754 24.05 23.88 -0.97
N ALA A 755 23.97 22.87 -0.10
CA ALA A 755 25.04 21.92 0.16
C ALA A 755 25.04 20.76 -0.82
N HIS A 756 23.88 20.22 -1.18
CA HIS A 756 23.73 18.92 -1.86
C HIS A 756 23.03 19.00 -3.22
N GLY A 757 22.49 20.17 -3.59
CA GLY A 757 21.67 20.30 -4.79
C GLY A 757 20.19 19.95 -4.52
N VAL A 758 19.45 19.66 -5.59
CA VAL A 758 18.00 19.40 -5.51
C VAL A 758 17.63 17.94 -5.23
N ASP A 759 18.60 17.03 -5.29
CA ASP A 759 18.34 15.57 -5.20
C ASP A 759 18.30 15.07 -3.74
N THR A 760 18.16 15.98 -2.76
CA THR A 760 18.01 15.64 -1.34
C THR A 760 16.62 15.14 -1.01
N PHE A 761 16.50 14.33 0.04
CA PHE A 761 15.21 13.84 0.51
C PHE A 761 15.20 13.58 2.02
N SER A 762 14.05 13.75 2.64
CA SER A 762 13.76 13.40 4.03
C SER A 762 12.52 12.51 4.16
N TYR A 763 11.81 12.27 3.05
CA TYR A 763 10.51 11.60 3.06
C TYR A 763 10.31 10.76 1.79
N SER A 764 9.57 9.66 1.93
CA SER A 764 9.16 8.80 0.81
C SER A 764 7.63 8.73 0.72
N TYR A 765 7.07 9.03 -0.43
CA TYR A 765 5.64 8.89 -0.67
C TYR A 765 5.36 8.17 -1.98
N ASN A 766 4.63 7.04 -1.92
CA ASN A 766 4.34 6.16 -3.05
C ASN A 766 5.58 5.70 -3.82
N GLY A 767 6.73 5.56 -3.14
CA GLY A 767 8.00 5.14 -3.74
C GLY A 767 8.77 6.24 -4.45
N GLU A 768 8.37 7.50 -4.26
CA GLU A 768 9.11 8.66 -4.73
C GLU A 768 9.69 9.43 -3.54
N LEU A 769 10.97 9.73 -3.61
CA LEU A 769 11.73 10.46 -2.60
C LEU A 769 11.65 11.96 -2.82
N GLY A 770 11.60 12.72 -1.76
CA GLY A 770 11.67 14.18 -1.79
C GLY A 770 11.84 14.79 -0.41
N ASN A 771 12.19 16.05 -0.34
CA ASN A 771 12.47 16.73 0.92
C ASN A 771 11.25 17.55 1.36
N LEU A 772 10.61 17.16 2.47
CA LEU A 772 9.55 17.90 3.14
C LEU A 772 10.08 18.70 4.34
N ASP A 773 11.22 18.25 4.91
CA ASP A 773 11.87 18.83 6.08
C ASP A 773 12.99 19.76 5.63
N HIS A 774 12.84 21.03 5.86
CA HIS A 774 13.74 22.05 5.34
C HIS A 774 14.51 22.75 6.47
N ALA A 775 15.73 23.15 6.15
CA ALA A 775 16.52 24.11 6.92
C ALA A 775 16.76 25.37 6.07
N LEU A 776 15.99 26.43 6.36
CA LEU A 776 16.05 27.70 5.64
C LEU A 776 16.79 28.73 6.50
N ALA A 777 17.78 29.42 5.93
CA ALA A 777 18.58 30.39 6.62
C ALA A 777 18.53 31.76 5.95
N ASN A 778 18.71 32.82 6.71
CA ASN A 778 19.05 34.11 6.11
C ASN A 778 20.53 34.13 5.65
N ALA A 779 20.91 35.10 4.88
CA ALA A 779 22.24 35.19 4.27
C ALA A 779 23.38 35.17 5.31
N SER A 780 23.21 35.85 6.45
CA SER A 780 24.24 35.88 7.50
C SER A 780 24.47 34.50 8.15
N LEU A 781 23.42 33.72 8.31
CA LEU A 781 23.54 32.37 8.86
C LEU A 781 24.05 31.36 7.83
N ALA A 782 23.64 31.50 6.57
CA ALA A 782 24.14 30.62 5.50
C ALA A 782 25.68 30.66 5.37
N GLU A 783 26.31 31.81 5.65
CA GLU A 783 27.78 31.95 5.71
C GLU A 783 28.42 31.19 6.87
N ARG A 784 27.65 30.76 7.87
CA ARG A 784 28.09 30.00 9.03
C ARG A 784 27.89 28.49 8.88
N LEU A 785 27.31 28.04 7.79
CA LEU A 785 27.10 26.63 7.52
C LEU A 785 28.43 25.90 7.45
N VAL A 786 28.61 24.88 8.30
CA VAL A 786 29.75 23.98 8.29
C VAL A 786 29.41 22.72 7.52
N ALA A 787 28.29 22.10 7.86
CA ALA A 787 27.78 20.92 7.22
C ALA A 787 26.27 20.79 7.47
N ILE A 788 25.59 20.05 6.61
CA ILE A 788 24.20 19.65 6.78
C ILE A 788 24.03 18.21 6.29
N GLU A 789 23.11 17.45 6.89
CA GLU A 789 22.83 16.06 6.54
C GLU A 789 21.36 15.75 6.77
N ASP A 790 20.73 15.07 5.82
CA ASP A 790 19.50 14.31 6.02
C ASP A 790 19.93 12.89 6.46
N TRP A 791 19.71 12.54 7.74
CA TRP A 791 20.13 11.25 8.27
C TRP A 791 19.07 10.19 8.01
N HIS A 792 19.28 9.38 6.98
CA HIS A 792 18.31 8.42 6.45
C HIS A 792 18.10 7.20 7.35
N ILE A 793 17.29 7.37 8.40
CA ILE A 793 16.86 6.31 9.33
C ILE A 793 15.38 5.97 9.25
N ASN A 794 14.61 6.73 8.49
CA ASN A 794 13.15 6.63 8.43
C ASN A 794 12.63 6.52 6.99
N SER A 795 12.85 7.51 6.15
CA SER A 795 12.28 7.60 4.80
C SER A 795 12.63 6.42 3.87
N VAL A 796 13.75 5.79 4.11
CA VAL A 796 14.24 4.62 3.36
C VAL A 796 13.90 3.29 4.03
N GLU A 797 13.45 3.31 5.27
CA GLU A 797 13.08 2.14 6.05
C GLU A 797 11.62 1.73 5.81
N SER A 798 11.25 0.52 6.20
CA SER A 798 9.86 0.07 6.10
C SER A 798 9.00 0.64 7.22
N ASN A 799 7.85 1.20 6.86
CA ASN A 799 6.82 1.61 7.81
C ASN A 799 6.26 0.43 8.63
N MET A 800 6.47 -0.81 8.19
CA MET A 800 6.11 -2.01 8.96
C MET A 800 6.92 -2.13 10.25
N PHE A 801 8.05 -1.46 10.38
CA PHE A 801 8.93 -1.48 11.55
C PHE A 801 8.77 -0.26 12.48
N GLU A 802 7.87 0.68 12.15
CA GLU A 802 7.45 1.74 13.06
C GLU A 802 6.77 1.17 14.32
N TYR A 803 6.47 2.03 15.27
CA TYR A 803 5.89 1.63 16.57
C TYR A 803 4.50 0.99 16.47
N GLY A 804 3.68 1.39 15.48
CA GLY A 804 2.30 0.96 15.34
C GLY A 804 2.17 -0.52 15.00
N LYS A 805 1.22 -1.22 15.63
CA LYS A 805 0.94 -2.64 15.36
C LYS A 805 -0.18 -2.86 14.35
N LYS A 806 -0.93 -1.82 14.03
CA LYS A 806 -2.02 -1.91 13.07
C LYS A 806 -1.50 -2.27 11.68
N TYR A 807 -2.03 -3.32 11.07
CA TYR A 807 -1.66 -3.84 9.76
C TYR A 807 -0.23 -4.41 9.63
N THR A 808 0.46 -4.64 10.76
CA THR A 808 1.80 -5.23 10.74
C THR A 808 1.82 -6.72 11.10
N GLY A 809 0.68 -7.28 11.51
CA GLY A 809 0.58 -8.70 11.89
C GLY A 809 1.53 -9.08 13.02
N GLU A 810 2.21 -10.21 12.85
CA GLU A 810 3.16 -10.76 13.82
C GLU A 810 4.61 -10.27 13.59
N LEU A 811 4.83 -9.27 12.74
CA LEU A 811 6.17 -8.76 12.48
C LEU A 811 6.81 -8.23 13.78
N PRO A 812 8.05 -8.63 14.08
CA PRO A 812 8.78 -8.12 15.23
C PRO A 812 9.05 -6.62 15.07
N LYS A 813 9.20 -5.94 16.19
CA LYS A 813 9.58 -4.53 16.26
C LYS A 813 10.97 -4.43 16.90
N SER A 814 11.75 -3.44 16.49
CA SER A 814 13.01 -3.08 17.12
C SER A 814 12.86 -1.77 17.89
N ASP A 815 13.67 -1.60 18.91
CA ASP A 815 13.72 -0.39 19.73
C ASP A 815 14.84 0.58 19.33
N ASN A 816 15.59 0.26 18.26
CA ASN A 816 16.64 1.12 17.71
C ASN A 816 16.08 2.38 17.03
N ALA A 817 16.95 3.26 16.55
CA ALA A 817 16.59 4.53 15.92
C ALA A 817 15.94 4.38 14.52
N PHE A 818 16.04 3.22 13.86
CA PHE A 818 15.54 3.03 12.49
C PHE A 818 14.03 2.83 12.50
N SER A 819 13.32 3.47 11.57
CA SER A 819 11.84 3.59 11.56
C SER A 819 11.29 4.19 12.87
N ALA A 820 11.97 5.21 13.43
CA ALA A 820 11.49 5.97 14.57
C ALA A 820 10.36 6.94 14.17
N SER A 821 10.31 7.30 12.90
CA SER A 821 9.35 8.18 12.24
C SER A 821 9.19 7.76 10.76
N ASP A 822 8.39 8.48 10.01
CA ASP A 822 8.31 8.43 8.54
C ASP A 822 9.16 9.53 7.87
N HIS A 823 9.65 10.50 8.64
CA HIS A 823 10.56 11.57 8.19
C HIS A 823 11.97 11.38 8.71
N ASP A 824 12.97 11.64 7.89
CA ASP A 824 14.37 11.69 8.31
C ASP A 824 14.68 12.99 9.06
N PRO A 825 15.49 12.94 10.12
CA PRO A 825 15.96 14.16 10.75
C PRO A 825 16.96 14.92 9.87
N VAL A 826 16.83 16.24 9.82
CA VAL A 826 17.78 17.17 9.19
C VAL A 826 18.70 17.72 10.25
N ILE A 827 20.01 17.61 10.05
CA ILE A 827 21.03 18.00 11.02
C ILE A 827 21.93 19.08 10.43
N VAL A 828 22.01 20.23 11.10
CA VAL A 828 22.77 21.41 10.67
C VAL A 828 23.87 21.69 11.65
N ALA A 829 25.11 21.73 11.20
CA ALA A 829 26.29 22.17 11.95
C ALA A 829 26.66 23.61 11.57
N LEU A 830 26.80 24.47 12.58
CA LEU A 830 27.03 25.90 12.40
C LEU A 830 28.32 26.35 13.11
N SER A 831 28.98 27.36 12.56
CA SER A 831 30.19 27.95 13.15
C SER A 831 29.90 29.25 13.91
N TYR A 832 30.19 29.23 15.20
CA TYR A 832 30.07 30.36 16.11
C TYR A 832 31.41 30.53 16.89
N PRO A 833 32.55 30.82 16.22
CA PRO A 833 33.83 30.91 16.90
C PRO A 833 33.79 32.04 17.92
N ALA A 834 34.35 31.77 19.11
CA ALA A 834 34.51 32.82 20.11
C ALA A 834 35.25 34.02 19.55
N LYS A 835 34.77 35.24 19.80
CA LYS A 835 35.48 36.44 19.39
C LYS A 835 36.82 36.47 20.10
N VAL A 836 37.92 36.40 19.35
CA VAL A 836 39.24 36.64 19.87
C VAL A 836 39.31 38.11 20.25
N GLU A 837 39.24 38.44 21.56
CA GLU A 837 39.57 39.79 21.99
C GLU A 837 40.93 40.14 21.46
N PRO A 838 41.14 41.25 20.74
CA PRO A 838 42.44 41.66 20.34
C PRO A 838 43.29 41.83 21.59
N SER A 839 44.30 40.97 21.80
CA SER A 839 45.23 41.14 22.89
C SER A 839 45.77 42.57 22.83
N LYS A 840 45.54 43.35 23.88
CA LYS A 840 46.24 44.63 24.09
C LYS A 840 47.73 44.34 24.27
N HIS A 841 48.42 44.19 23.15
CA HIS A 841 49.87 44.22 23.09
C HIS A 841 50.28 45.31 22.11
N ASP A 842 50.98 46.29 22.67
CA ASP A 842 51.58 47.39 22.01
C ASP A 842 52.35 47.02 20.76
N GLY A 843 52.14 47.81 19.73
CA GLY A 843 53.05 48.18 18.69
C GLY A 843 53.78 47.11 17.88
N GLY A 844 53.31 46.91 16.63
CA GLY A 844 54.13 46.23 15.62
C GLY A 844 53.33 46.00 14.34
N ALA A 845 53.46 46.89 13.41
CA ALA A 845 52.89 46.76 12.05
C ALA A 845 53.39 45.48 11.36
N LEU A 846 52.47 44.93 10.56
CA LEU A 846 52.61 44.19 9.30
C LEU A 846 51.35 43.31 9.17
N GLY A 847 50.42 43.50 8.37
CA GLY A 847 50.39 43.97 7.01
C GLY A 847 50.16 42.79 6.06
N TYR A 848 48.97 42.74 5.42
CA TYR A 848 48.75 42.03 4.16
C TYR A 848 49.08 40.55 4.04
N LEU A 849 48.19 39.68 4.52
CA LEU A 849 48.16 38.26 4.05
C LEU A 849 46.77 37.56 4.34
N SER A 850 45.69 38.22 4.00
CA SER A 850 44.33 37.61 4.11
C SER A 850 43.44 37.77 2.87
N LEU A 851 44.05 37.90 1.69
CA LEU A 851 43.32 38.13 0.44
C LEU A 851 43.65 37.08 -0.65
N LEU A 852 44.09 35.87 -0.30
CA LEU A 852 44.46 34.85 -1.28
C LEU A 852 43.80 33.46 -1.10
N PHE A 853 42.76 33.32 -0.29
CA PHE A 853 42.07 32.03 -0.16
C PHE A 853 40.70 31.95 -0.89
N LEU A 854 40.22 33.01 -1.50
CA LEU A 854 38.95 33.02 -2.26
C LEU A 854 39.11 32.82 -3.78
N ALA A 855 40.31 32.58 -4.28
CA ALA A 855 40.58 32.37 -5.71
C ALA A 855 40.86 30.88 -6.11
N ALA A 856 40.86 29.95 -5.18
CA ALA A 856 41.26 28.55 -5.45
C ALA A 856 40.09 27.57 -5.63
N LEU A 857 38.87 27.97 -5.42
CA LEU A 857 37.68 27.09 -5.60
C LEU A 857 36.97 27.27 -6.94
N GLY A 858 37.45 28.16 -7.81
CA GLY A 858 36.78 28.44 -9.11
C GLY A 858 37.33 27.69 -10.34
N LEU A 859 38.32 26.79 -10.19
CA LEU A 859 38.96 26.17 -11.36
C LEU A 859 39.14 24.65 -11.23
N ARG A 860 38.05 23.93 -11.00
CA ARG A 860 38.05 22.48 -11.25
C ARG A 860 36.68 22.01 -11.72
N ARG A 861 36.26 22.48 -12.92
CA ARG A 861 35.27 21.81 -13.73
C ARG A 861 35.49 22.20 -15.20
N ARG A 862 36.41 21.54 -15.87
CA ARG A 862 36.42 21.25 -17.33
C ARG A 862 37.56 20.24 -17.57
N GLY A 863 37.12 19.00 -17.80
CA GLY A 863 37.97 17.89 -18.17
C GLY A 863 37.10 16.62 -18.11
#